data_2df58f7810ab3f7da4141082e62b0fc0
#
_entry.id   2df58f7810ab3f7da4141082e62b0fc0
#
_cell.length_a   1.000
_cell.length_b   1.000
_cell.length_c   1.000
_cell.angle_alpha   90.00
_cell.angle_beta   90.00
_cell.angle_gamma   90.00
#
_symmetry.space_group_name_H-M   'P 1'
#
loop_
_entity.id
_entity.type
_entity.pdbx_description
1 polymer ?
#
loop_
_entity_poly.entity_id
_entity_poly.type
_entity_poly.pdbx_seq_one_letter_code
_entity_poly.pdbx_strand_id
1 'polypeptide(L)'
;VGYAFAKDNLCVLADQIVKYNSQRAKYFGPDANQGSGDAEHLINDFGFLTLGIRALAEENLPRLSANSRAMFQGYTAGYNRYLNETPLADQDQACAGQPWVTEIDSVDLLTYSLGVALLPGAANFLGPMFLAAPEGESYAPTVVSSDSGVSSALAITPNISLPEKNPQEMGSNGWGLGSDKTTNGKGMVLGNPHFPHTGNLRFWQFHTQIPGHLNVTGSSLMGLPGAVNIGFNENVAWTHTFSTAEHFVVYQLSLDEGDASGLTHNVDGNKRTIYEKPLQIEVVVAPGQTITLSKTAYYTNYGPMIEVPGSFDWTSTNAFAIKDANLPNFDVVDHWLAMNMATSMDEFKQAFKDYDGVIFNNTMAASADGEVFYIDDSTVPNLTDTAINELTSNPVLIQTKASAGFTVLPGFLSAFDFNSPVPYENAPKYEGSDSVQNSNDSFWLTNLSSPITGVSPLYGQVDNQQSLRSRMGQKFIESEAGSDGTFTPQEVEALLLSNRSYLAEEVLPSLLQLCSEQGSAPVVVDGNNVSVEDACSALSTWDGTMNTESVGAHVFREFAFQFAQNPQWVTPFSLENPVSTPSGLIQNDETLNQFARAVQVINEAGVAVDAKLGDVQFVERSLPDGSATGEKIPWGGAHNIEGGFNVFNIVAGNNGTLLPRHTYAPLNSNTIMSAEAQGYHINYGSSWMLVINFTDEGPQGRGILTYSQSRVFGSDHFLDQTLLYSQQPSLRDMYFTEEDIAANTINELILSSD
;
A
#
# COMPACT_ATOMS: atom_id res chain seq x y z
N VAL A 1 -23.59 -7.80 2.12
CA VAL A 1 -22.19 -7.59 1.76
C VAL A 1 -21.36 -8.77 2.23
N GLY A 2 -21.33 -9.14 3.54
CA GLY A 2 -20.47 -10.22 4.06
C GLY A 2 -20.65 -11.58 3.41
N TYR A 3 -21.87 -11.98 3.06
CA TYR A 3 -22.14 -13.22 2.32
C TYR A 3 -21.52 -13.21 0.91
N ALA A 4 -21.76 -12.13 0.16
CA ALA A 4 -21.20 -11.99 -1.19
C ALA A 4 -19.66 -11.90 -1.17
N PHE A 5 -19.10 -11.19 -0.19
CA PHE A 5 -17.65 -11.14 0.03
C PHE A 5 -17.06 -12.54 0.30
N ALA A 6 -17.68 -13.31 1.20
CA ALA A 6 -17.22 -14.66 1.53
C ALA A 6 -17.27 -15.59 0.32
N LYS A 7 -18.29 -15.47 -0.54
CA LYS A 7 -18.38 -16.23 -1.80
C LYS A 7 -17.17 -16.00 -2.71
N ASP A 8 -16.62 -14.78 -2.76
CA ASP A 8 -15.50 -14.43 -3.62
C ASP A 8 -14.14 -14.57 -2.95
N ASN A 9 -14.05 -14.36 -1.61
CA ASN A 9 -12.79 -14.11 -0.91
C ASN A 9 -12.71 -14.67 0.52
N LEU A 10 -13.42 -15.78 0.81
CA LEU A 10 -13.46 -16.42 2.15
C LEU A 10 -12.07 -16.58 2.76
N CYS A 11 -11.16 -17.21 2.02
CA CYS A 11 -9.83 -17.55 2.50
C CYS A 11 -8.97 -16.33 2.85
N VAL A 12 -9.18 -15.20 2.15
CA VAL A 12 -8.40 -13.98 2.41
C VAL A 12 -8.73 -13.42 3.78
N LEU A 13 -10.01 -13.28 4.11
CA LEU A 13 -10.40 -12.76 5.41
C LEU A 13 -10.06 -13.74 6.54
N ALA A 14 -10.31 -15.04 6.36
CA ALA A 14 -9.96 -16.05 7.35
C ALA A 14 -8.46 -16.04 7.70
N ASP A 15 -7.56 -15.93 6.70
CA ASP A 15 -6.11 -15.79 6.92
C ASP A 15 -5.76 -14.54 7.74
N GLN A 16 -6.40 -13.40 7.45
CA GLN A 16 -6.14 -12.16 8.18
C GLN A 16 -6.70 -12.20 9.61
N ILE A 17 -7.85 -12.84 9.82
CA ILE A 17 -8.38 -13.06 11.19
C ILE A 17 -7.39 -13.87 12.03
N VAL A 18 -6.82 -14.95 11.50
CA VAL A 18 -5.77 -15.73 12.17
C VAL A 18 -4.54 -14.86 12.48
N LYS A 19 -4.11 -14.04 11.50
CA LYS A 19 -2.96 -13.14 11.63
C LYS A 19 -3.12 -12.16 12.79
N TYR A 20 -4.18 -11.38 12.76
CA TYR A 20 -4.37 -10.30 13.71
C TYR A 20 -4.88 -10.76 15.08
N ASN A 21 -5.44 -11.97 15.17
CA ASN A 21 -5.74 -12.65 16.42
C ASN A 21 -4.55 -13.40 17.03
N SER A 22 -3.34 -13.25 16.45
CA SER A 22 -2.12 -13.87 16.98
C SER A 22 -2.21 -15.40 17.08
N GLN A 23 -2.67 -16.03 16.00
CA GLN A 23 -2.94 -17.48 15.97
C GLN A 23 -2.20 -18.21 14.82
N ARG A 24 -1.25 -17.53 14.14
CA ARG A 24 -0.49 -18.18 13.07
C ARG A 24 0.31 -19.38 13.58
N ALA A 25 1.04 -19.21 14.67
CA ALA A 25 1.82 -20.30 15.24
C ALA A 25 0.95 -21.49 15.72
N LYS A 26 -0.29 -21.21 16.12
CA LYS A 26 -1.26 -22.24 16.54
C LYS A 26 -1.64 -23.18 15.40
N TYR A 27 -1.76 -22.68 14.17
CA TYR A 27 -2.22 -23.47 13.01
C TYR A 27 -1.10 -23.89 12.08
N PHE A 28 -0.03 -23.10 11.97
CA PHE A 28 1.02 -23.28 10.96
C PHE A 28 2.42 -23.58 11.55
N GLY A 29 2.56 -23.60 12.87
CA GLY A 29 3.83 -23.81 13.54
C GLY A 29 4.64 -22.53 13.74
N PRO A 30 5.87 -22.61 14.30
CA PRO A 30 6.65 -21.45 14.69
C PRO A 30 7.21 -20.67 13.50
N ASP A 31 7.52 -21.35 12.39
CA ASP A 31 8.28 -20.84 11.25
C ASP A 31 7.40 -20.69 10.01
N ALA A 32 7.65 -19.68 9.20
CA ALA A 32 7.00 -19.52 7.89
C ALA A 32 7.42 -20.65 6.92
N ASN A 33 8.70 -21.04 6.98
CA ASN A 33 9.22 -22.22 6.28
C ASN A 33 9.53 -23.29 7.31
N GLN A 34 8.79 -24.38 7.28
CA GLN A 34 8.83 -25.42 8.29
C GLN A 34 10.27 -25.88 8.63
N GLY A 35 10.69 -25.68 9.87
CA GLY A 35 12.00 -26.07 10.37
C GLY A 35 13.16 -25.16 9.96
N SER A 36 12.89 -23.97 9.43
CA SER A 36 13.91 -22.95 9.10
C SER A 36 14.52 -22.29 10.34
N GLY A 37 13.76 -22.22 11.44
CA GLY A 37 14.12 -21.44 12.63
C GLY A 37 13.96 -19.93 12.46
N ASP A 38 13.29 -19.46 11.39
CA ASP A 38 13.05 -18.04 11.12
C ASP A 38 12.10 -17.39 12.15
N ALA A 39 11.30 -18.19 12.84
CA ALA A 39 10.35 -17.78 13.87
C ALA A 39 9.30 -16.74 13.40
N GLU A 40 9.03 -16.65 12.10
CA GLU A 40 8.18 -15.58 11.53
C GLU A 40 6.77 -15.59 12.10
N HIS A 41 6.17 -16.78 12.32
CA HIS A 41 4.84 -16.88 12.94
C HIS A 41 4.85 -16.51 14.43
N LEU A 42 5.92 -16.82 15.16
CA LEU A 42 6.06 -16.37 16.56
C LEU A 42 6.21 -14.88 16.65
N ILE A 43 7.02 -14.26 15.77
CA ILE A 43 7.22 -12.81 15.68
C ILE A 43 5.88 -12.14 15.39
N ASN A 44 5.11 -12.65 14.43
CA ASN A 44 3.78 -12.15 14.10
C ASN A 44 2.86 -12.18 15.32
N ASP A 45 2.73 -13.35 15.97
CA ASP A 45 1.75 -13.55 17.03
C ASP A 45 2.12 -12.79 18.30
N PHE A 46 3.38 -12.85 18.76
CA PHE A 46 3.83 -12.06 19.90
C PHE A 46 3.84 -10.56 19.61
N GLY A 47 4.15 -10.14 18.39
CA GLY A 47 4.12 -8.76 17.96
C GLY A 47 2.72 -8.15 18.04
N PHE A 48 1.68 -8.78 17.48
CA PHE A 48 0.31 -8.29 17.57
C PHE A 48 -0.26 -8.38 18.98
N LEU A 49 0.14 -9.38 19.79
CA LEU A 49 -0.18 -9.41 21.22
C LEU A 49 0.50 -8.25 21.98
N THR A 50 1.72 -7.88 21.59
CA THR A 50 2.43 -6.72 22.15
C THR A 50 1.72 -5.43 21.78
N LEU A 51 1.25 -5.26 20.54
CA LEU A 51 0.43 -4.12 20.13
C LEU A 51 -0.95 -4.11 20.82
N GLY A 52 -1.48 -5.27 21.22
CA GLY A 52 -2.71 -5.38 21.99
C GLY A 52 -3.98 -5.02 21.22
N ILE A 53 -3.95 -5.09 19.89
CA ILE A 53 -5.04 -4.61 19.01
C ILE A 53 -6.39 -5.29 19.28
N ARG A 54 -6.40 -6.59 19.63
CA ARG A 54 -7.65 -7.28 19.99
C ARG A 54 -8.28 -6.72 21.25
N ALA A 55 -7.48 -6.46 22.29
CA ALA A 55 -7.99 -5.86 23.53
C ALA A 55 -8.52 -4.43 23.28
N LEU A 56 -7.84 -3.66 22.41
CA LEU A 56 -8.32 -2.35 21.98
C LEU A 56 -9.66 -2.46 21.23
N ALA A 57 -9.81 -3.47 20.35
CA ALA A 57 -11.07 -3.72 19.64
C ALA A 57 -12.22 -4.08 20.62
N GLU A 58 -11.98 -4.96 21.59
CA GLU A 58 -12.96 -5.33 22.62
C GLU A 58 -13.41 -4.13 23.45
N GLU A 59 -12.48 -3.24 23.84
CA GLU A 59 -12.75 -2.03 24.60
C GLU A 59 -13.55 -0.99 23.78
N ASN A 60 -13.19 -0.82 22.48
CA ASN A 60 -13.69 0.30 21.69
C ASN A 60 -14.88 -0.05 20.79
N LEU A 61 -15.18 -1.32 20.51
CA LEU A 61 -16.35 -1.72 19.71
C LEU A 61 -17.68 -1.09 20.23
N PRO A 62 -17.94 -1.03 21.55
CA PRO A 62 -19.15 -0.36 22.07
C PRO A 62 -19.20 1.15 21.82
N ARG A 63 -18.07 1.79 21.55
CA ARG A 63 -17.93 3.24 21.34
C ARG A 63 -18.20 3.66 19.89
N LEU A 64 -18.10 2.73 18.94
CA LEU A 64 -18.47 2.99 17.55
C LEU A 64 -19.92 3.45 17.42
N SER A 65 -20.25 4.18 16.38
CA SER A 65 -21.60 4.59 16.05
C SER A 65 -22.56 3.40 15.95
N ALA A 66 -23.86 3.63 16.14
CA ALA A 66 -24.85 2.57 16.00
C ALA A 66 -24.87 1.97 14.59
N ASN A 67 -24.63 2.80 13.56
CA ASN A 67 -24.57 2.37 12.16
C ASN A 67 -23.36 1.46 11.90
N SER A 68 -22.19 1.82 12.39
CA SER A 68 -20.97 0.99 12.23
C SER A 68 -21.11 -0.34 12.96
N ARG A 69 -21.65 -0.35 14.18
CA ARG A 69 -21.92 -1.62 14.88
C ARG A 69 -22.91 -2.51 14.14
N ALA A 70 -24.00 -1.93 13.60
CA ALA A 70 -24.98 -2.68 12.82
C ALA A 70 -24.37 -3.22 11.52
N MET A 71 -23.50 -2.44 10.87
CA MET A 71 -22.76 -2.86 9.68
C MET A 71 -21.83 -4.03 9.98
N PHE A 72 -21.05 -3.99 11.08
CA PHE A 72 -20.23 -5.12 11.52
C PHE A 72 -21.06 -6.38 11.80
N GLN A 73 -22.16 -6.24 12.53
CA GLN A 73 -23.07 -7.36 12.84
C GLN A 73 -23.65 -7.99 11.56
N GLY A 74 -24.12 -7.16 10.64
CA GLY A 74 -24.68 -7.63 9.37
C GLY A 74 -23.62 -8.29 8.46
N TYR A 75 -22.38 -7.76 8.48
CA TYR A 75 -21.28 -8.34 7.71
C TYR A 75 -20.89 -9.71 8.26
N THR A 76 -20.68 -9.83 9.57
CA THR A 76 -20.32 -11.12 10.21
C THR A 76 -21.43 -12.16 10.06
N ALA A 77 -22.70 -11.76 10.23
CA ALA A 77 -23.83 -12.66 10.00
C ALA A 77 -23.83 -13.22 8.57
N GLY A 78 -23.59 -12.37 7.58
CA GLY A 78 -23.52 -12.79 6.18
C GLY A 78 -22.34 -13.72 5.89
N TYR A 79 -21.15 -13.40 6.40
CA TYR A 79 -19.95 -14.23 6.27
C TYR A 79 -20.15 -15.62 6.91
N ASN A 80 -20.62 -15.66 8.16
CA ASN A 80 -20.84 -16.91 8.89
C ASN A 80 -21.94 -17.76 8.24
N ARG A 81 -22.99 -17.13 7.71
CA ARG A 81 -24.03 -17.84 6.95
C ARG A 81 -23.45 -18.51 5.71
N TYR A 82 -22.65 -17.82 4.91
CA TYR A 82 -21.97 -18.43 3.76
C TYR A 82 -21.10 -19.63 4.17
N LEU A 83 -20.30 -19.47 5.24
CA LEU A 83 -19.42 -20.51 5.74
C LEU A 83 -20.20 -21.77 6.15
N ASN A 84 -21.35 -21.61 6.81
CA ASN A 84 -22.14 -22.72 7.34
C ASN A 84 -23.06 -23.38 6.30
N GLU A 85 -23.62 -22.62 5.36
CA GLU A 85 -24.58 -23.12 4.39
C GLU A 85 -23.92 -23.67 3.09
N THR A 86 -22.70 -23.20 2.76
CA THR A 86 -22.02 -23.58 1.51
C THR A 86 -21.26 -24.88 1.68
N PRO A 87 -21.55 -25.92 0.86
CA PRO A 87 -20.78 -27.16 0.90
C PRO A 87 -19.28 -26.92 0.68
N LEU A 88 -18.42 -27.68 1.35
CA LEU A 88 -16.95 -27.54 1.24
C LEU A 88 -16.45 -27.63 -0.22
N ALA A 89 -17.12 -28.43 -1.05
CA ALA A 89 -16.75 -28.55 -2.47
C ALA A 89 -17.00 -27.27 -3.29
N ASP A 90 -17.88 -26.39 -2.80
CA ASP A 90 -18.27 -25.13 -3.45
C ASP A 90 -17.60 -23.91 -2.83
N GLN A 91 -16.83 -24.12 -1.74
CA GLN A 91 -16.00 -23.07 -1.12
C GLN A 91 -14.66 -22.92 -1.85
N ASP A 92 -13.92 -21.84 -1.56
CA ASP A 92 -12.56 -21.66 -2.07
C ASP A 92 -11.63 -22.78 -1.62
N GLN A 93 -11.15 -23.59 -2.56
CA GLN A 93 -10.36 -24.81 -2.30
C GLN A 93 -8.97 -24.51 -1.72
N ALA A 94 -8.52 -23.24 -1.69
CA ALA A 94 -7.28 -22.88 -1.00
C ALA A 94 -7.39 -22.98 0.52
N CYS A 95 -8.61 -22.96 1.08
CA CYS A 95 -8.82 -23.06 2.53
C CYS A 95 -10.04 -23.88 2.96
N ALA A 96 -10.81 -24.44 2.04
CA ALA A 96 -12.03 -25.20 2.36
C ALA A 96 -11.77 -26.31 3.39
N GLY A 97 -12.53 -26.29 4.49
CA GLY A 97 -12.43 -27.29 5.56
C GLY A 97 -11.17 -27.19 6.44
N GLN A 98 -10.36 -26.18 6.28
CA GLN A 98 -9.20 -25.96 7.15
C GLN A 98 -9.64 -25.53 8.56
N PRO A 99 -8.97 -26.01 9.62
CA PRO A 99 -9.37 -25.73 11.01
C PRO A 99 -9.24 -24.25 11.43
N TRP A 100 -8.52 -23.45 10.67
CA TRP A 100 -8.36 -22.03 10.90
C TRP A 100 -9.43 -21.18 10.21
N VAL A 101 -10.28 -21.78 9.37
CA VAL A 101 -11.44 -21.11 8.75
C VAL A 101 -12.64 -21.28 9.66
N THR A 102 -12.92 -20.25 10.45
CA THR A 102 -13.93 -20.27 11.51
C THR A 102 -14.97 -19.15 11.33
N GLU A 103 -16.06 -19.23 12.05
CA GLU A 103 -16.95 -18.08 12.23
C GLU A 103 -16.18 -16.90 12.83
N ILE A 104 -16.61 -15.69 12.47
CA ILE A 104 -16.05 -14.43 12.93
C ILE A 104 -17.10 -13.60 13.67
N ASP A 105 -16.64 -12.69 14.53
CA ASP A 105 -17.48 -11.74 15.22
C ASP A 105 -17.08 -10.28 14.92
N SER A 106 -17.81 -9.31 15.46
CA SER A 106 -17.53 -7.89 15.25
C SER A 106 -16.19 -7.45 15.86
N VAL A 107 -15.70 -8.12 16.91
CA VAL A 107 -14.38 -7.84 17.48
C VAL A 107 -13.27 -8.27 16.51
N ASP A 108 -13.43 -9.42 15.86
CA ASP A 108 -12.48 -9.88 14.83
C ASP A 108 -12.33 -8.86 13.70
N LEU A 109 -13.46 -8.31 13.20
CA LEU A 109 -13.44 -7.30 12.14
C LEU A 109 -12.82 -5.98 12.59
N LEU A 110 -13.09 -5.52 13.82
CA LEU A 110 -12.45 -4.31 14.33
C LEU A 110 -10.97 -4.55 14.60
N THR A 111 -10.59 -5.72 15.10
CA THR A 111 -9.17 -6.11 15.27
C THR A 111 -8.44 -6.09 13.93
N TYR A 112 -9.06 -6.61 12.88
CA TYR A 112 -8.52 -6.54 11.52
C TYR A 112 -8.38 -5.09 11.03
N SER A 113 -9.40 -4.24 11.23
CA SER A 113 -9.35 -2.83 10.83
C SER A 113 -8.23 -2.07 11.53
N LEU A 114 -8.05 -2.29 12.86
CA LEU A 114 -6.94 -1.72 13.63
C LEU A 114 -5.58 -2.23 13.13
N GLY A 115 -5.49 -3.52 12.77
CA GLY A 115 -4.27 -4.08 12.20
C GLY A 115 -3.90 -3.45 10.86
N VAL A 116 -4.89 -3.14 10.01
CA VAL A 116 -4.67 -2.41 8.74
C VAL A 116 -4.22 -0.97 9.02
N ALA A 117 -4.76 -0.31 10.04
CA ALA A 117 -4.37 1.04 10.42
C ALA A 117 -2.88 1.16 10.79
N LEU A 118 -2.27 0.09 11.30
CA LEU A 118 -0.87 0.05 11.72
C LEU A 118 0.12 -0.35 10.62
N LEU A 119 -0.33 -0.66 9.40
CA LEU A 119 0.54 -1.08 8.29
C LEU A 119 1.68 -0.09 7.98
N PRO A 120 1.48 1.25 7.97
CA PRO A 120 2.59 2.19 7.72
C PRO A 120 3.41 2.52 8.98
N GLY A 121 3.06 1.98 10.13
CA GLY A 121 3.61 2.32 11.44
C GLY A 121 4.10 1.10 12.22
N ALA A 122 3.57 0.93 13.41
CA ALA A 122 4.03 -0.04 14.41
C ALA A 122 3.99 -1.51 13.95
N ALA A 123 3.17 -1.87 12.98
CA ALA A 123 3.16 -3.22 12.42
C ALA A 123 4.46 -3.59 11.67
N ASN A 124 5.28 -2.62 11.29
CA ASN A 124 6.61 -2.87 10.73
C ASN A 124 7.67 -3.19 11.81
N PHE A 125 7.34 -3.02 13.08
CA PHE A 125 8.23 -3.22 14.23
C PHE A 125 7.92 -4.48 15.04
N LEU A 126 7.13 -5.44 14.51
CA LEU A 126 6.83 -6.69 15.23
C LEU A 126 8.10 -7.46 15.59
N GLY A 127 9.07 -7.53 14.68
CA GLY A 127 10.37 -8.13 14.91
C GLY A 127 11.17 -7.40 15.99
N PRO A 128 11.39 -6.06 15.88
CA PRO A 128 12.00 -5.26 16.95
C PRO A 128 11.30 -5.39 18.31
N MET A 129 9.97 -5.48 18.38
CA MET A 129 9.23 -5.75 19.62
C MET A 129 9.50 -7.17 20.16
N PHE A 130 9.65 -8.13 19.26
CA PHE A 130 9.97 -9.52 19.64
C PHE A 130 11.38 -9.64 20.23
N LEU A 131 12.36 -8.87 19.77
CA LEU A 131 13.73 -8.88 20.31
C LEU A 131 13.87 -8.12 21.64
N ALA A 132 12.99 -7.16 21.93
CA ALA A 132 13.14 -6.28 23.08
C ALA A 132 13.24 -7.05 24.41
N ALA A 133 14.39 -6.88 25.07
CA ALA A 133 14.69 -7.41 26.40
C ALA A 133 15.78 -6.56 27.08
N PRO A 134 15.78 -6.40 28.43
CA PRO A 134 16.86 -5.73 29.14
C PRO A 134 18.22 -6.38 28.88
N GLU A 135 19.30 -5.60 28.93
CA GLU A 135 20.67 -6.07 28.71
C GLU A 135 20.99 -7.32 29.56
N GLY A 136 21.37 -8.40 28.87
CA GLY A 136 21.70 -9.69 29.49
C GLY A 136 20.52 -10.63 29.70
N GLU A 137 19.29 -10.19 29.48
CA GLU A 137 18.11 -11.04 29.50
C GLU A 137 17.83 -11.67 28.11
N SER A 138 17.09 -12.78 28.10
CA SER A 138 16.76 -13.47 26.85
C SER A 138 15.42 -12.99 26.27
N TYR A 139 15.41 -12.63 25.02
CA TYR A 139 14.18 -12.35 24.27
C TYR A 139 13.40 -13.63 23.90
N ALA A 140 14.04 -14.80 23.94
CA ALA A 140 13.44 -16.05 23.48
C ALA A 140 12.26 -16.48 24.35
N PRO A 141 11.13 -16.91 23.76
CA PRO A 141 10.01 -17.42 24.54
C PRO A 141 10.33 -18.75 25.22
N THR A 142 9.70 -18.99 26.37
CA THR A 142 9.86 -20.20 27.18
C THR A 142 8.63 -21.09 27.12
N VAL A 143 8.83 -22.41 27.16
CA VAL A 143 7.72 -23.39 27.23
C VAL A 143 7.15 -23.39 28.64
N VAL A 144 5.84 -23.07 28.77
CA VAL A 144 5.14 -23.07 30.07
C VAL A 144 4.19 -24.25 30.24
N SER A 145 3.71 -24.84 29.14
CA SER A 145 2.95 -26.09 29.16
C SER A 145 3.14 -26.88 27.84
N SER A 146 3.01 -28.20 27.92
CA SER A 146 3.17 -29.10 26.78
C SER A 146 2.31 -30.34 26.99
N ASP A 147 1.44 -30.66 26.03
CA ASP A 147 0.60 -31.88 26.04
C ASP A 147 1.41 -33.15 25.88
N SER A 148 2.66 -33.07 25.42
CA SER A 148 3.52 -34.21 25.03
C SER A 148 4.82 -34.33 25.84
N GLY A 149 5.02 -33.52 26.88
CA GLY A 149 6.26 -33.51 27.68
C GLY A 149 7.50 -32.97 26.93
N VAL A 150 7.33 -32.29 25.81
CA VAL A 150 8.40 -31.62 25.08
C VAL A 150 8.88 -30.44 25.90
N SER A 151 10.14 -30.45 26.35
CA SER A 151 10.74 -29.39 27.17
C SER A 151 11.90 -28.67 26.45
N SER A 152 12.09 -28.92 25.14
CA SER A 152 13.19 -28.29 24.40
C SER A 152 12.84 -26.86 23.99
N ALA A 153 13.74 -25.93 24.27
CA ALA A 153 13.66 -24.60 23.70
C ALA A 153 13.67 -24.68 22.16
N LEU A 154 12.81 -23.91 21.52
CA LEU A 154 12.86 -23.74 20.07
C LEU A 154 14.16 -23.01 19.70
N ALA A 155 14.88 -23.55 18.72
CA ALA A 155 16.04 -22.82 18.18
C ALA A 155 15.50 -21.70 17.29
N ILE A 156 15.70 -20.46 17.71
CA ILE A 156 15.20 -19.25 17.03
C ILE A 156 16.40 -18.44 16.60
N THR A 157 16.49 -18.14 15.31
CA THR A 157 17.52 -17.28 14.71
C THR A 157 16.87 -16.24 13.80
N PRO A 158 16.06 -15.31 14.35
CA PRO A 158 15.38 -14.30 13.55
C PRO A 158 16.39 -13.33 12.94
N ASN A 159 16.25 -13.05 11.65
CA ASN A 159 16.98 -12.00 10.97
C ASN A 159 16.09 -10.74 10.95
N ILE A 160 16.34 -9.81 11.84
CA ILE A 160 15.55 -8.60 12.02
C ILE A 160 16.39 -7.38 11.74
N SER A 161 15.92 -6.52 10.86
CA SER A 161 16.47 -5.21 10.53
C SER A 161 15.46 -4.10 10.80
N LEU A 162 15.90 -2.86 10.72
CA LEU A 162 14.97 -1.72 10.66
C LEU A 162 14.08 -1.81 9.43
N PRO A 163 12.82 -1.38 9.54
CA PRO A 163 11.93 -1.33 8.37
C PRO A 163 12.46 -0.33 7.35
N GLU A 164 12.60 -0.77 6.11
CA GLU A 164 12.98 0.08 4.99
C GLU A 164 11.73 0.52 4.23
N LYS A 165 11.63 1.84 3.94
CA LYS A 165 10.63 2.35 3.01
C LYS A 165 11.13 2.10 1.59
N ASN A 166 10.44 1.28 0.81
CA ASN A 166 10.68 1.16 -0.62
C ASN A 166 9.61 2.00 -1.38
N PRO A 167 9.95 3.20 -1.86
CA PRO A 167 9.00 4.06 -2.59
C PRO A 167 8.47 3.42 -3.87
N GLN A 168 9.13 2.38 -4.38
CA GLN A 168 8.72 1.66 -5.59
C GLN A 168 7.64 0.60 -5.33
N GLU A 169 7.49 0.18 -4.08
CA GLU A 169 6.53 -0.85 -3.68
C GLU A 169 5.15 -0.28 -3.28
N MET A 170 5.01 1.03 -3.22
CA MET A 170 3.74 1.68 -2.90
C MET A 170 3.47 2.78 -3.90
N GLY A 171 2.26 2.83 -4.40
CA GLY A 171 1.89 3.82 -5.38
C GLY A 171 0.38 4.00 -5.47
N SER A 172 -0.02 5.12 -6.02
CA SER A 172 -1.40 5.42 -6.45
C SER A 172 -1.37 6.70 -7.25
N ASN A 173 -2.41 6.93 -8.05
CA ASN A 173 -2.70 8.24 -8.62
C ASN A 173 -4.13 8.64 -8.24
N GLY A 174 -4.33 9.91 -7.96
CA GLY A 174 -5.65 10.46 -7.71
C GLY A 174 -5.77 11.89 -8.22
N TRP A 175 -6.87 12.18 -8.92
CA TRP A 175 -7.26 13.53 -9.32
C TRP A 175 -8.65 13.86 -8.81
N GLY A 176 -8.84 15.12 -8.41
CA GLY A 176 -10.13 15.80 -8.35
C GLY A 176 -10.11 16.94 -9.36
N LEU A 177 -11.06 16.96 -10.27
CA LEU A 177 -11.23 18.03 -11.27
C LEU A 177 -12.54 18.75 -10.98
N GLY A 178 -12.47 20.07 -10.83
CA GLY A 178 -13.61 20.91 -10.52
C GLY A 178 -14.24 21.55 -11.76
N SER A 179 -15.19 22.44 -11.53
CA SER A 179 -15.96 23.12 -12.58
C SER A 179 -15.10 23.85 -13.61
N ASP A 180 -13.92 24.34 -13.21
CA ASP A 180 -13.02 25.08 -14.10
C ASP A 180 -12.19 24.17 -15.03
N LYS A 181 -12.16 22.85 -14.74
CA LYS A 181 -11.37 21.85 -15.47
C LYS A 181 -12.22 20.78 -16.16
N THR A 182 -13.55 20.84 -16.07
CA THR A 182 -14.46 19.86 -16.69
C THR A 182 -15.37 20.51 -17.71
N THR A 183 -15.61 19.84 -18.83
CA THR A 183 -16.41 20.36 -19.95
C THR A 183 -17.85 20.71 -19.55
N ASN A 184 -18.41 19.98 -18.58
CA ASN A 184 -19.80 20.18 -18.12
C ASN A 184 -19.91 21.07 -16.87
N GLY A 185 -18.77 21.59 -16.33
CA GLY A 185 -18.77 22.45 -15.16
C GLY A 185 -19.13 21.71 -13.84
N LYS A 186 -19.05 20.39 -13.80
CA LYS A 186 -19.31 19.57 -12.62
C LYS A 186 -18.04 18.86 -12.17
N GLY A 187 -18.05 18.24 -10.98
CA GLY A 187 -16.89 17.51 -10.49
C GLY A 187 -16.61 16.21 -11.25
N MET A 188 -15.33 15.88 -11.31
CA MET A 188 -14.84 14.60 -11.84
C MET A 188 -13.70 14.06 -10.96
N VAL A 189 -13.64 12.75 -10.76
CA VAL A 189 -12.55 12.09 -10.01
C VAL A 189 -11.94 10.99 -10.87
N LEU A 190 -10.59 10.96 -10.91
CA LEU A 190 -9.82 9.81 -11.35
C LEU A 190 -9.21 9.15 -10.13
N GLY A 191 -9.45 7.84 -9.95
CA GLY A 191 -8.80 7.01 -8.95
C GLY A 191 -8.02 5.87 -9.60
N ASN A 192 -6.78 5.71 -9.17
CA ASN A 192 -5.91 4.63 -9.66
C ASN A 192 -4.94 4.19 -8.54
N PRO A 193 -5.43 3.46 -7.51
CA PRO A 193 -4.58 2.89 -6.50
C PRO A 193 -3.70 1.77 -7.08
N HIS A 194 -2.43 1.75 -6.67
CA HIS A 194 -1.46 0.70 -7.01
C HIS A 194 -1.27 -0.20 -5.79
N PHE A 195 -1.78 -1.42 -5.89
CA PHE A 195 -1.80 -2.37 -4.79
C PHE A 195 -1.47 -3.79 -5.28
N PRO A 196 -1.15 -4.72 -4.35
CA PRO A 196 -0.93 -6.12 -4.70
C PRO A 196 -2.14 -6.75 -5.39
N HIS A 197 -1.89 -7.62 -6.37
CA HIS A 197 -2.94 -8.39 -7.04
C HIS A 197 -3.36 -9.64 -6.25
N THR A 198 -2.74 -9.88 -5.09
CA THR A 198 -3.03 -11.01 -4.18
C THR A 198 -3.09 -10.54 -2.73
N GLY A 199 -3.73 -11.32 -1.86
CA GLY A 199 -3.82 -11.02 -0.42
C GLY A 199 -4.90 -10.03 -0.05
N ASN A 200 -4.83 -9.52 1.17
CA ASN A 200 -5.85 -8.66 1.77
C ASN A 200 -5.80 -7.20 1.32
N LEU A 201 -4.72 -6.78 0.67
CA LEU A 201 -4.60 -5.42 0.13
C LEU A 201 -5.21 -5.28 -1.28
N ARG A 202 -5.89 -6.31 -1.78
CA ARG A 202 -6.75 -6.21 -2.97
C ARG A 202 -7.98 -5.38 -2.65
N PHE A 203 -8.52 -4.72 -3.66
CA PHE A 203 -9.85 -4.12 -3.60
C PHE A 203 -10.91 -5.12 -4.05
N TRP A 204 -12.12 -4.97 -3.50
CA TRP A 204 -13.31 -5.68 -3.88
C TRP A 204 -14.43 -4.67 -4.15
N GLN A 205 -15.02 -4.69 -5.33
CA GLN A 205 -16.06 -3.75 -5.76
C GLN A 205 -17.44 -4.18 -5.24
N PHE A 206 -18.21 -3.23 -4.73
CA PHE A 206 -19.58 -3.45 -4.32
C PHE A 206 -20.39 -2.15 -4.35
N HIS A 207 -21.70 -2.29 -4.33
CA HIS A 207 -22.67 -1.20 -4.18
C HIS A 207 -23.54 -1.51 -2.96
N THR A 208 -23.68 -0.56 -2.06
CA THR A 208 -24.60 -0.66 -0.92
C THR A 208 -25.69 0.37 -1.06
N GLN A 209 -26.94 -0.12 -1.06
CA GLN A 209 -28.12 0.72 -1.12
C GLN A 209 -29.05 0.37 0.06
N ILE A 210 -29.40 1.38 0.86
CA ILE A 210 -30.43 1.33 1.91
C ILE A 210 -31.39 2.47 1.60
N PRO A 211 -32.61 2.18 1.11
CA PRO A 211 -33.55 3.20 0.64
C PRO A 211 -33.72 4.35 1.63
N GLY A 212 -33.49 5.59 1.17
CA GLY A 212 -33.60 6.80 1.98
C GLY A 212 -32.54 7.00 3.06
N HIS A 213 -31.47 6.17 3.05
CA HIS A 213 -30.41 6.26 4.08
C HIS A 213 -28.99 6.20 3.49
N LEU A 214 -28.71 5.30 2.57
CA LEU A 214 -27.37 5.11 1.98
C LEU A 214 -27.50 4.66 0.53
N ASN A 215 -26.73 5.27 -0.36
CA ASN A 215 -26.56 4.83 -1.73
C ASN A 215 -25.12 5.14 -2.15
N VAL A 216 -24.24 4.15 -2.11
CA VAL A 216 -22.82 4.32 -2.36
C VAL A 216 -22.24 3.14 -3.11
N THR A 217 -21.39 3.42 -4.10
CA THR A 217 -20.70 2.39 -4.88
C THR A 217 -19.22 2.70 -5.03
N GLY A 218 -18.43 1.65 -5.16
CA GLY A 218 -16.97 1.74 -5.30
C GLY A 218 -16.31 0.46 -4.83
N SER A 219 -15.15 0.59 -4.21
CA SER A 219 -14.40 -0.55 -3.69
C SER A 219 -13.85 -0.31 -2.28
N SER A 220 -13.59 -1.41 -1.60
CA SER A 220 -12.86 -1.44 -0.33
C SER A 220 -11.72 -2.43 -0.38
N LEU A 221 -10.72 -2.23 0.48
CA LEU A 221 -9.75 -3.27 0.80
C LEU A 221 -10.47 -4.50 1.33
N MET A 222 -9.94 -5.68 1.01
CA MET A 222 -10.58 -6.94 1.34
C MET A 222 -10.80 -7.12 2.84
N GLY A 223 -12.04 -7.41 3.19
CA GLY A 223 -12.46 -7.67 4.56
C GLY A 223 -12.74 -6.44 5.42
N LEU A 224 -12.52 -5.21 4.94
CA LEU A 224 -13.04 -4.03 5.63
C LEU A 224 -14.56 -3.98 5.49
N PRO A 225 -15.31 -3.87 6.59
CA PRO A 225 -16.72 -4.24 6.62
C PRO A 225 -17.64 -3.17 6.04
N GLY A 226 -17.98 -3.30 4.76
CA GLY A 226 -19.15 -2.65 4.18
C GLY A 226 -19.07 -1.16 3.85
N ALA A 227 -18.03 -0.44 4.26
CA ALA A 227 -17.80 0.95 3.87
C ALA A 227 -16.97 1.02 2.59
N VAL A 228 -17.38 1.87 1.64
CA VAL A 228 -16.63 2.12 0.41
C VAL A 228 -15.43 3.01 0.71
N ASN A 229 -14.21 2.54 0.43
CA ASN A 229 -13.00 3.32 0.62
C ASN A 229 -12.76 4.29 -0.55
N ILE A 230 -12.92 3.83 -1.79
CA ILE A 230 -12.72 4.62 -3.01
C ILE A 230 -13.95 4.45 -3.89
N GLY A 231 -14.67 5.55 -4.15
CA GLY A 231 -15.91 5.49 -4.92
C GLY A 231 -16.71 6.77 -4.90
N PHE A 232 -18.04 6.67 -4.93
CA PHE A 232 -18.94 7.82 -4.98
C PHE A 232 -20.35 7.50 -4.49
N ASN A 233 -21.05 8.57 -4.11
CA ASN A 233 -22.49 8.61 -3.89
C ASN A 233 -23.14 9.63 -4.85
N GLU A 234 -24.36 10.04 -4.62
CA GLU A 234 -25.08 11.01 -5.48
C GLU A 234 -24.39 12.37 -5.56
N ASN A 235 -23.57 12.76 -4.56
CA ASN A 235 -23.14 14.15 -4.35
C ASN A 235 -21.63 14.34 -4.37
N VAL A 236 -20.87 13.33 -3.92
CA VAL A 236 -19.41 13.40 -3.78
C VAL A 236 -18.77 12.13 -4.29
N ALA A 237 -17.68 12.29 -5.04
CA ALA A 237 -16.77 11.21 -5.43
C ALA A 237 -15.40 11.44 -4.78
N TRP A 238 -14.71 10.36 -4.41
CA TRP A 238 -13.40 10.45 -3.77
C TRP A 238 -12.48 9.29 -4.13
N THR A 239 -11.20 9.58 -4.05
CA THR A 239 -10.12 8.60 -4.17
C THR A 239 -9.02 8.89 -3.16
N HIS A 240 -8.15 7.92 -2.96
CA HIS A 240 -7.02 8.02 -2.05
C HIS A 240 -5.72 7.65 -2.70
N THR A 241 -4.63 8.26 -2.20
CA THR A 241 -3.27 7.79 -2.45
C THR A 241 -2.57 7.56 -1.12
N PHE A 242 -1.55 6.72 -1.10
CA PHE A 242 -0.75 6.50 0.10
C PHE A 242 0.05 7.77 0.43
N SER A 243 -0.04 8.24 1.70
CA SER A 243 0.64 9.44 2.17
C SER A 243 2.13 9.20 2.44
N THR A 244 2.94 10.24 2.31
CA THR A 244 4.34 10.26 2.77
C THR A 244 4.49 10.47 4.28
N ALA A 245 3.40 10.72 4.97
CA ALA A 245 3.39 11.05 6.39
C ALA A 245 4.00 9.97 7.30
N GLU A 246 4.55 10.41 8.41
CA GLU A 246 5.03 9.56 9.49
C GLU A 246 3.95 9.47 10.57
N HIS A 247 3.51 8.25 10.88
CA HIS A 247 2.41 8.00 11.81
C HIS A 247 2.88 7.67 13.23
N PHE A 248 4.18 7.54 13.42
CA PHE A 248 4.81 7.15 14.68
C PHE A 248 6.10 7.92 14.94
N VAL A 249 6.52 7.89 16.19
CA VAL A 249 7.85 8.35 16.64
C VAL A 249 8.51 7.24 17.43
N VAL A 250 9.80 7.02 17.18
CA VAL A 250 10.65 6.20 18.03
C VAL A 250 11.30 7.10 19.09
N TYR A 251 11.19 6.73 20.35
CA TYR A 251 11.78 7.46 21.47
C TYR A 251 13.02 6.76 22.01
N GLN A 252 14.16 7.47 22.02
CA GLN A 252 15.36 7.05 22.73
C GLN A 252 15.20 7.38 24.22
N LEU A 253 15.22 6.35 25.05
CA LEU A 253 15.13 6.47 26.50
C LEU A 253 16.52 6.63 27.13
N SER A 254 16.64 7.41 28.20
CA SER A 254 17.80 7.44 29.09
C SER A 254 17.48 6.59 30.30
N LEU A 255 18.18 5.46 30.46
CA LEU A 255 17.95 4.54 31.58
C LEU A 255 18.65 5.05 32.87
N ASP A 256 18.11 4.62 34.00
CA ASP A 256 18.70 4.89 35.31
C ASP A 256 19.85 3.91 35.61
N GLU A 257 21.08 4.36 35.51
CA GLU A 257 22.28 3.54 35.79
C GLU A 257 22.32 2.95 37.21
N GLY A 258 21.50 3.49 38.10
CA GLY A 258 21.35 2.96 39.48
C GLY A 258 20.38 1.78 39.59
N ASP A 259 19.64 1.48 38.54
CA ASP A 259 18.69 0.35 38.46
C ASP A 259 19.28 -0.82 37.70
N ALA A 260 19.79 -1.81 38.43
CA ALA A 260 20.39 -3.00 37.82
C ALA A 260 19.40 -3.87 37.01
N SER A 261 18.10 -3.66 37.16
CA SER A 261 17.09 -4.35 36.34
C SER A 261 16.95 -3.80 34.91
N GLY A 262 17.44 -2.56 34.67
CA GLY A 262 17.27 -1.87 33.39
C GLY A 262 15.82 -1.47 33.09
N LEU A 263 14.93 -1.46 34.10
CA LEU A 263 13.48 -1.22 33.96
C LEU A 263 13.06 0.17 34.45
N THR A 264 14.02 1.10 34.64
CA THR A 264 13.74 2.49 34.99
C THR A 264 14.37 3.43 33.99
N HIS A 265 13.57 4.37 33.46
CA HIS A 265 14.08 5.45 32.62
C HIS A 265 13.74 6.83 33.19
N ASN A 266 14.40 7.87 32.70
CA ASN A 266 14.25 9.25 33.16
C ASN A 266 13.43 10.07 32.14
N VAL A 267 12.53 10.93 32.65
CA VAL A 267 11.85 11.97 31.88
C VAL A 267 11.87 13.25 32.69
N ASP A 268 12.48 14.31 32.17
CA ASP A 268 12.68 15.61 32.85
C ASP A 268 13.30 15.46 34.26
N GLY A 269 14.23 14.52 34.42
CA GLY A 269 14.87 14.20 35.70
C GLY A 269 14.02 13.36 36.66
N ASN A 270 12.83 12.95 36.28
CA ASN A 270 11.96 12.08 37.06
C ASN A 270 12.04 10.63 36.56
N LYS A 271 12.14 9.69 37.48
CA LYS A 271 12.16 8.26 37.20
C LYS A 271 10.77 7.75 36.77
N ARG A 272 10.74 6.92 35.75
CA ARG A 272 9.57 6.24 35.22
C ARG A 272 9.86 4.75 35.08
N THR A 273 8.87 3.91 35.30
CA THR A 273 8.99 2.45 35.23
C THR A 273 8.74 1.96 33.80
N ILE A 274 9.56 1.02 33.32
CA ILE A 274 9.27 0.17 32.17
C ILE A 274 8.46 -1.02 32.70
N TYR A 275 7.25 -1.21 32.16
CA TYR A 275 6.31 -2.21 32.63
C TYR A 275 6.49 -3.52 31.89
N GLU A 276 6.38 -4.63 32.63
CA GLU A 276 6.42 -5.98 32.10
C GLU A 276 5.02 -6.55 31.93
N LYS A 277 4.77 -7.24 30.80
CA LYS A 277 3.52 -7.96 30.55
C LYS A 277 3.84 -9.35 29.99
N PRO A 278 3.50 -10.44 30.70
CA PRO A 278 3.65 -11.78 30.16
C PRO A 278 2.58 -12.02 29.07
N LEU A 279 3.02 -12.49 27.91
CA LEU A 279 2.19 -12.89 26.80
C LEU A 279 2.30 -14.38 26.57
N GLN A 280 1.23 -15.04 26.11
CA GLN A 280 1.21 -16.46 25.84
C GLN A 280 0.54 -16.77 24.51
N ILE A 281 1.10 -17.73 23.78
CA ILE A 281 0.52 -18.25 22.54
C ILE A 281 0.56 -19.79 22.54
N GLU A 282 -0.38 -20.39 21.82
CA GLU A 282 -0.35 -21.81 21.48
C GLU A 282 0.47 -22.00 20.18
N VAL A 283 1.28 -23.03 20.13
CA VAL A 283 2.14 -23.34 18.96
C VAL A 283 2.02 -24.84 18.64
N VAL A 284 1.63 -25.15 17.42
CA VAL A 284 1.72 -26.54 16.93
C VAL A 284 3.17 -26.83 16.54
N VAL A 285 3.75 -27.86 17.16
CA VAL A 285 5.15 -28.29 16.92
C VAL A 285 5.25 -29.57 16.11
N ALA A 286 4.18 -30.37 16.09
CA ALA A 286 4.01 -31.54 15.25
C ALA A 286 2.51 -31.87 15.13
N PRO A 287 2.09 -32.73 14.19
CA PRO A 287 0.69 -33.11 14.06
C PRO A 287 0.11 -33.63 15.39
N GLY A 288 -0.91 -32.96 15.91
CA GLY A 288 -1.55 -33.27 17.18
C GLY A 288 -0.71 -32.94 18.43
N GLN A 289 0.37 -32.20 18.32
CA GLN A 289 1.21 -31.77 19.44
C GLN A 289 1.25 -30.24 19.52
N THR A 290 0.71 -29.71 20.61
CA THR A 290 0.69 -28.27 20.89
C THR A 290 1.47 -27.96 22.16
N ILE A 291 2.19 -26.88 22.16
CA ILE A 291 2.86 -26.31 23.34
C ILE A 291 2.34 -24.90 23.57
N THR A 292 2.43 -24.42 24.82
CA THR A 292 2.21 -23.02 25.14
C THR A 292 3.56 -22.35 25.39
N LEU A 293 3.82 -21.29 24.64
CA LEU A 293 4.97 -20.43 24.82
C LEU A 293 4.59 -19.18 25.59
N SER A 294 5.50 -18.70 26.47
CA SER A 294 5.36 -17.43 27.16
C SER A 294 6.58 -16.55 26.88
N LYS A 295 6.32 -15.26 26.65
CA LYS A 295 7.32 -14.21 26.47
C LYS A 295 6.90 -12.96 27.23
N THR A 296 7.86 -12.26 27.84
CA THR A 296 7.63 -10.94 28.43
C THR A 296 7.71 -9.87 27.36
N ALA A 297 6.70 -9.02 27.26
CA ALA A 297 6.73 -7.77 26.50
C ALA A 297 6.93 -6.59 27.46
N TYR A 298 7.61 -5.56 27.00
CA TYR A 298 7.98 -4.39 27.81
C TYR A 298 7.36 -3.12 27.24
N TYR A 299 6.91 -2.22 28.13
CA TYR A 299 6.20 -1.00 27.76
C TYR A 299 6.61 0.20 28.57
N THR A 300 6.54 1.37 27.97
CA THR A 300 6.60 2.67 28.63
C THR A 300 5.31 3.45 28.39
N ASN A 301 5.24 4.69 28.89
CA ASN A 301 4.21 5.65 28.51
C ASN A 301 4.22 6.02 27.01
N TYR A 302 5.30 5.74 26.29
CA TYR A 302 5.39 5.94 24.83
C TYR A 302 4.81 4.76 24.04
N GLY A 303 4.74 3.58 24.64
CA GLY A 303 4.25 2.37 23.98
C GLY A 303 5.22 1.19 24.18
N PRO A 304 5.15 0.17 23.29
CA PRO A 304 6.02 -0.99 23.39
C PRO A 304 7.49 -0.65 23.15
N MET A 305 8.34 -1.39 23.86
CA MET A 305 9.79 -1.35 23.66
C MET A 305 10.17 -2.07 22.36
N ILE A 306 11.23 -1.59 21.73
CA ILE A 306 11.82 -2.16 20.52
C ILE A 306 13.32 -2.33 20.68
N GLU A 307 13.88 -3.33 20.01
CA GLU A 307 15.31 -3.57 19.92
C GLU A 307 15.71 -4.03 18.52
N VAL A 308 16.79 -3.46 17.99
CA VAL A 308 17.42 -3.89 16.75
C VAL A 308 18.93 -3.93 16.99
N PRO A 309 19.54 -5.12 17.08
CA PRO A 309 20.95 -5.26 17.41
C PRO A 309 21.87 -4.45 16.50
N GLY A 310 22.74 -3.65 17.11
CA GLY A 310 23.69 -2.77 16.42
C GLY A 310 23.12 -1.45 15.94
N SER A 311 21.81 -1.20 16.09
CA SER A 311 21.15 0.06 15.69
C SER A 311 20.37 0.68 16.86
N PHE A 312 19.47 -0.09 17.46
CA PHE A 312 18.62 0.31 18.59
C PHE A 312 18.79 -0.71 19.73
N ASP A 313 19.98 -0.78 20.27
CA ASP A 313 20.31 -1.73 21.34
C ASP A 313 19.68 -1.30 22.67
N TRP A 314 19.18 -2.24 23.44
CA TRP A 314 18.83 -2.06 24.84
C TRP A 314 20.07 -2.31 25.70
N THR A 315 20.70 -1.24 26.16
CA THR A 315 21.92 -1.25 26.97
C THR A 315 21.61 -0.83 28.42
N SER A 316 22.61 -0.80 29.27
CA SER A 316 22.48 -0.28 30.65
C SER A 316 22.17 1.23 30.73
N THR A 317 22.31 1.98 29.62
CA THR A 317 22.09 3.44 29.60
C THR A 317 21.00 3.90 28.64
N ASN A 318 20.70 3.10 27.62
CA ASN A 318 19.77 3.46 26.56
C ASN A 318 18.83 2.31 26.22
N ALA A 319 17.62 2.65 25.85
CA ALA A 319 16.64 1.74 25.24
C ALA A 319 15.73 2.52 24.30
N PHE A 320 14.85 1.84 23.58
CA PHE A 320 13.98 2.48 22.59
C PHE A 320 12.53 2.00 22.73
N ALA A 321 11.59 2.92 22.54
CA ALA A 321 10.17 2.62 22.52
C ALA A 321 9.53 3.26 21.27
N ILE A 322 8.45 2.67 20.76
CA ILE A 322 7.67 3.22 19.64
C ILE A 322 6.33 3.73 20.13
N LYS A 323 5.94 4.93 19.68
CA LYS A 323 4.60 5.50 19.87
C LYS A 323 3.95 5.75 18.52
N ASP A 324 2.89 5.03 18.24
CA ASP A 324 2.14 5.11 16.98
C ASP A 324 0.82 5.84 17.23
N ALA A 325 0.56 6.89 16.45
CA ALA A 325 -0.66 7.70 16.58
C ALA A 325 -1.93 6.91 16.15
N ASN A 326 -1.77 5.89 15.30
CA ASN A 326 -2.86 5.03 14.88
C ASN A 326 -3.18 3.90 15.86
N LEU A 327 -2.31 3.59 16.82
CA LEU A 327 -2.56 2.47 17.74
C LEU A 327 -3.87 2.64 18.54
N PRO A 328 -4.18 3.83 19.10
CA PRO A 328 -5.46 4.05 19.79
C PRO A 328 -6.63 4.41 18.85
N ASN A 329 -6.39 4.53 17.53
CA ASN A 329 -7.37 5.03 16.57
C ASN A 329 -8.33 3.93 16.14
N PHE A 330 -9.59 4.00 16.61
CA PHE A 330 -10.67 3.08 16.24
C PHE A 330 -11.73 3.73 15.32
N ASP A 331 -11.55 4.98 14.91
CA ASP A 331 -12.53 5.75 14.14
C ASP A 331 -12.60 5.35 12.66
N VAL A 332 -11.73 4.45 12.21
CA VAL A 332 -11.59 4.03 10.80
C VAL A 332 -12.94 3.80 10.13
N VAL A 333 -13.82 3.02 10.77
CA VAL A 333 -15.09 2.65 10.16
C VAL A 333 -16.12 3.78 10.22
N ASP A 334 -16.17 4.50 11.34
CA ASP A 334 -17.08 5.64 11.49
C ASP A 334 -16.74 6.76 10.50
N HIS A 335 -15.46 7.03 10.28
CA HIS A 335 -15.02 8.04 9.31
C HIS A 335 -15.43 7.66 7.87
N TRP A 336 -15.07 6.44 7.42
CA TRP A 336 -15.43 5.98 6.08
C TRP A 336 -16.95 5.94 5.87
N LEU A 337 -17.71 5.53 6.88
CA LEU A 337 -19.17 5.52 6.79
C LEU A 337 -19.74 6.94 6.73
N ALA A 338 -19.18 7.90 7.49
CA ALA A 338 -19.58 9.30 7.41
C ALA A 338 -19.32 9.90 6.02
N MET A 339 -18.15 9.61 5.40
CA MET A 339 -17.86 9.98 4.02
C MET A 339 -18.86 9.37 3.04
N ASN A 340 -19.21 8.10 3.19
CA ASN A 340 -20.16 7.38 2.33
C ASN A 340 -21.57 7.98 2.39
N MET A 341 -21.95 8.56 3.53
CA MET A 341 -23.27 9.15 3.79
C MET A 341 -23.34 10.65 3.49
N ALA A 342 -22.22 11.32 3.18
CA ALA A 342 -22.18 12.75 2.95
C ALA A 342 -23.06 13.17 1.77
N THR A 343 -23.91 14.17 1.95
CA THR A 343 -24.84 14.71 0.93
C THR A 343 -24.32 16.00 0.30
N SER A 344 -23.15 16.47 0.72
CA SER A 344 -22.48 17.66 0.18
C SER A 344 -20.99 17.58 0.46
N MET A 345 -20.19 18.44 -0.20
CA MET A 345 -18.77 18.60 0.09
C MET A 345 -18.53 19.09 1.54
N ASP A 346 -19.42 19.91 2.07
CA ASP A 346 -19.32 20.38 3.46
C ASP A 346 -19.51 19.24 4.48
N GLU A 347 -20.47 18.35 4.25
CA GLU A 347 -20.64 17.15 5.09
C GLU A 347 -19.47 16.16 4.92
N PHE A 348 -18.93 16.02 3.70
CA PHE A 348 -17.74 15.23 3.45
C PHE A 348 -16.53 15.77 4.23
N LYS A 349 -16.30 17.08 4.20
CA LYS A 349 -15.26 17.75 5.01
C LYS A 349 -15.52 17.63 6.52
N GLN A 350 -16.80 17.60 6.94
CA GLN A 350 -17.17 17.44 8.35
C GLN A 350 -16.74 16.07 8.89
N ALA A 351 -16.76 15.01 8.08
CA ALA A 351 -16.26 13.70 8.49
C ALA A 351 -14.77 13.75 8.93
N PHE A 352 -13.93 14.53 8.26
CA PHE A 352 -12.52 14.73 8.64
C PHE A 352 -12.33 15.59 9.90
N LYS A 353 -13.32 16.40 10.28
CA LYS A 353 -13.29 17.17 11.53
C LYS A 353 -13.75 16.36 12.74
N ASP A 354 -14.61 15.37 12.51
CA ASP A 354 -15.23 14.58 13.55
C ASP A 354 -14.43 13.29 13.88
N TYR A 355 -13.62 12.81 12.93
CA TYR A 355 -12.93 11.53 13.01
C TYR A 355 -11.51 11.60 12.45
N ASP A 356 -10.61 10.78 12.99
CA ASP A 356 -9.22 10.60 12.50
C ASP A 356 -9.05 9.27 11.73
N GLY A 357 -10.11 8.74 11.12
CA GLY A 357 -10.14 7.37 10.58
C GLY A 357 -9.53 7.17 9.18
N VAL A 358 -9.16 8.24 8.46
CA VAL A 358 -8.39 8.15 7.18
C VAL A 358 -6.91 8.09 7.51
N ILE A 359 -6.45 6.92 7.86
CA ILE A 359 -5.28 6.59 8.67
C ILE A 359 -3.91 6.86 8.05
N PHE A 360 -3.77 6.77 6.71
CA PHE A 360 -2.47 6.95 6.02
C PHE A 360 -2.64 7.42 4.57
N ASN A 361 -3.71 8.15 4.29
CA ASN A 361 -4.07 8.45 2.92
C ASN A 361 -4.19 9.96 2.66
N ASN A 362 -3.65 10.41 1.54
CA ASN A 362 -4.14 11.61 0.87
C ASN A 362 -5.55 11.34 0.35
N THR A 363 -6.43 12.33 0.45
CA THR A 363 -7.78 12.28 -0.12
C THR A 363 -7.93 13.34 -1.20
N MET A 364 -8.39 12.95 -2.38
CA MET A 364 -8.84 13.83 -3.45
C MET A 364 -10.32 13.58 -3.67
N ALA A 365 -11.14 14.64 -3.65
CA ALA A 365 -12.58 14.55 -3.85
C ALA A 365 -13.07 15.63 -4.80
N ALA A 366 -14.20 15.36 -5.46
CA ALA A 366 -14.95 16.34 -6.23
C ALA A 366 -16.45 16.18 -5.99
N SER A 367 -17.19 17.29 -5.97
CA SER A 367 -18.65 17.27 -5.75
C SER A 367 -19.44 17.42 -7.06
N ALA A 368 -20.71 17.07 -7.02
CA ALA A 368 -21.67 17.33 -8.11
C ALA A 368 -21.78 18.82 -8.49
N ASP A 369 -21.46 19.70 -7.56
CA ASP A 369 -21.48 21.16 -7.77
C ASP A 369 -20.16 21.72 -8.35
N GLY A 370 -19.15 20.85 -8.59
CA GLY A 370 -17.88 21.22 -9.22
C GLY A 370 -16.82 21.75 -8.25
N GLU A 371 -16.98 21.55 -6.95
CA GLU A 371 -15.94 21.82 -5.95
C GLU A 371 -14.93 20.69 -5.92
N VAL A 372 -13.65 21.01 -5.69
CA VAL A 372 -12.59 20.04 -5.39
C VAL A 372 -12.06 20.21 -3.98
N PHE A 373 -11.66 19.12 -3.39
CA PHE A 373 -11.06 19.08 -2.06
C PHE A 373 -9.87 18.12 -2.05
N TYR A 374 -8.78 18.57 -1.44
CA TYR A 374 -7.65 17.73 -1.06
C TYR A 374 -7.37 17.88 0.42
N ILE A 375 -7.04 16.76 1.06
CA ILE A 375 -6.50 16.75 2.41
C ILE A 375 -5.57 15.54 2.59
N ASP A 376 -4.48 15.73 3.31
CA ASP A 376 -3.74 14.68 3.97
C ASP A 376 -4.03 14.77 5.46
N ASP A 377 -5.12 14.15 5.89
CA ASP A 377 -5.52 14.06 7.30
C ASP A 377 -5.09 12.72 7.91
N SER A 378 -4.03 12.15 7.36
CA SER A 378 -3.39 10.97 7.94
C SER A 378 -3.09 11.22 9.42
N THR A 379 -3.26 10.20 10.24
CA THR A 379 -3.02 10.30 11.68
C THR A 379 -1.53 10.54 11.96
N VAL A 380 -1.16 11.81 12.05
CA VAL A 380 0.22 12.29 12.22
C VAL A 380 0.44 12.78 13.65
N PRO A 381 1.54 12.39 14.32
CA PRO A 381 1.87 12.86 15.66
C PRO A 381 1.88 14.40 15.77
N ASN A 382 1.07 14.97 16.64
CA ASN A 382 1.04 16.40 16.91
C ASN A 382 2.18 16.81 17.84
N LEU A 383 3.37 16.95 17.29
CA LEU A 383 4.57 17.35 18.02
C LEU A 383 4.49 18.82 18.47
N THR A 384 5.13 19.12 19.59
CA THR A 384 5.27 20.51 20.07
C THR A 384 6.14 21.33 19.13
N ASP A 385 5.99 22.67 19.15
CA ASP A 385 6.86 23.58 18.40
C ASP A 385 8.33 23.38 18.72
N THR A 386 8.65 23.04 19.99
CA THR A 386 10.01 22.73 20.42
C THR A 386 10.54 21.49 19.70
N ALA A 387 9.75 20.42 19.64
CA ALA A 387 10.14 19.19 18.95
C ALA A 387 10.31 19.42 17.44
N ILE A 388 9.39 20.17 16.82
CA ILE A 388 9.45 20.51 15.38
C ILE A 388 10.70 21.34 15.07
N ASN A 389 10.98 22.37 15.87
CA ASN A 389 12.16 23.22 15.70
C ASN A 389 13.47 22.42 15.83
N GLU A 390 13.58 21.55 16.84
CA GLU A 390 14.75 20.70 17.01
C GLU A 390 14.87 19.68 15.87
N LEU A 391 13.78 19.05 15.45
CA LEU A 391 13.76 18.06 14.34
C LEU A 391 14.25 18.68 13.02
N THR A 392 14.01 19.97 12.81
CA THR A 392 14.35 20.68 11.56
C THR A 392 15.68 21.45 11.62
N SER A 393 16.23 21.73 12.81
CA SER A 393 17.43 22.53 12.98
C SER A 393 18.59 21.82 13.67
N ASN A 394 18.32 20.79 14.48
CA ASN A 394 19.36 20.07 15.21
C ASN A 394 20.04 19.03 14.31
N PRO A 395 21.36 19.20 14.00
CA PRO A 395 22.06 18.30 13.07
C PRO A 395 22.08 16.84 13.53
N VAL A 396 22.03 16.58 14.83
CA VAL A 396 22.02 15.21 15.38
C VAL A 396 20.69 14.54 15.06
N LEU A 397 19.55 15.20 15.29
CA LEU A 397 18.24 14.65 15.02
C LEU A 397 18.00 14.49 13.51
N ILE A 398 18.44 15.46 12.71
CA ILE A 398 18.39 15.37 11.24
C ILE A 398 19.18 14.15 10.76
N GLN A 399 20.41 13.96 11.23
CA GLN A 399 21.24 12.81 10.84
C GLN A 399 20.66 11.49 11.33
N THR A 400 20.12 11.45 12.55
CA THR A 400 19.48 10.25 13.10
C THR A 400 18.26 9.84 12.27
N LYS A 401 17.41 10.82 11.94
CA LYS A 401 16.26 10.59 11.05
C LYS A 401 16.69 10.09 9.67
N ALA A 402 17.71 10.69 9.08
CA ALA A 402 18.23 10.28 7.77
C ALA A 402 18.80 8.85 7.81
N SER A 403 19.46 8.46 8.91
CA SER A 403 20.05 7.13 9.06
C SER A 403 19.00 6.05 9.39
N ALA A 404 17.98 6.38 10.18
CA ALA A 404 16.91 5.46 10.56
C ALA A 404 15.82 5.32 9.51
N GLY A 405 15.63 6.33 8.65
CA GLY A 405 14.53 6.40 7.69
C GLY A 405 13.20 6.89 8.29
N PHE A 406 13.17 7.22 9.59
CA PHE A 406 12.00 7.72 10.32
C PHE A 406 12.43 8.60 11.50
N THR A 407 11.45 9.29 12.13
CA THR A 407 11.72 10.21 13.24
C THR A 407 12.09 9.48 14.52
N VAL A 408 13.26 9.82 15.08
CA VAL A 408 13.73 9.38 16.39
C VAL A 408 13.93 10.62 17.26
N LEU A 409 13.31 10.65 18.45
CA LEU A 409 13.34 11.79 19.36
C LEU A 409 13.83 11.38 20.77
N PRO A 410 14.37 12.35 21.55
CA PRO A 410 14.74 12.13 22.95
C PRO A 410 13.53 11.84 23.83
N GLY A 411 13.35 10.60 24.30
CA GLY A 411 12.28 10.19 25.21
C GLY A 411 12.54 10.57 26.68
N PHE A 412 13.66 11.22 26.98
CA PHE A 412 13.97 11.74 28.31
C PHE A 412 13.55 13.20 28.51
N LEU A 413 12.88 13.79 27.52
CA LEU A 413 12.34 15.15 27.57
C LEU A 413 10.86 15.14 27.17
N SER A 414 9.96 15.50 28.07
CA SER A 414 8.51 15.52 27.82
C SER A 414 8.10 16.50 26.72
N ALA A 415 8.94 17.52 26.45
CA ALA A 415 8.71 18.48 25.36
C ALA A 415 8.69 17.84 23.95
N PHE A 416 9.18 16.59 23.80
CA PHE A 416 9.19 15.86 22.53
C PHE A 416 8.03 14.85 22.41
N ASP A 417 7.23 14.68 23.47
CA ASP A 417 6.08 13.78 23.43
C ASP A 417 4.89 14.41 22.69
N PHE A 418 3.99 13.59 22.16
CA PHE A 418 2.71 14.00 21.61
C PHE A 418 1.57 13.28 22.33
N ASN A 419 0.37 13.90 22.37
CA ASN A 419 -0.79 13.32 23.04
C ASN A 419 -2.02 13.14 22.14
N SER A 420 -1.94 13.63 20.92
CA SER A 420 -3.01 13.55 19.90
C SER A 420 -2.39 13.56 18.50
N PRO A 421 -3.14 13.15 17.46
CA PRO A 421 -2.79 13.49 16.09
C PRO A 421 -2.90 15.00 15.85
N VAL A 422 -2.31 15.46 14.74
CA VAL A 422 -2.45 16.83 14.25
C VAL A 422 -3.94 17.08 13.93
N PRO A 423 -4.56 18.14 14.45
CA PRO A 423 -5.97 18.41 14.20
C PRO A 423 -6.23 18.87 12.76
N TYR A 424 -7.44 18.63 12.25
CA TYR A 424 -7.90 18.98 10.90
C TYR A 424 -7.48 20.38 10.45
N GLU A 425 -7.56 21.39 11.34
CA GLU A 425 -7.23 22.78 11.01
C GLU A 425 -5.78 22.94 10.54
N ASN A 426 -4.86 22.10 11.05
CA ASN A 426 -3.43 22.15 10.80
C ASN A 426 -2.96 21.10 9.79
N ALA A 427 -3.86 20.26 9.28
CA ALA A 427 -3.56 19.30 8.21
C ALA A 427 -3.35 20.01 6.87
N PRO A 428 -2.45 19.50 5.99
CA PRO A 428 -2.31 20.05 4.65
C PRO A 428 -3.57 19.81 3.83
N LYS A 429 -4.20 20.89 3.34
CA LYS A 429 -5.45 20.82 2.57
C LYS A 429 -5.56 21.92 1.54
N TYR A 430 -6.40 21.66 0.53
CA TYR A 430 -6.76 22.62 -0.53
C TYR A 430 -8.25 22.48 -0.87
N GLU A 431 -8.89 23.61 -1.15
CA GLU A 431 -10.27 23.72 -1.60
C GLU A 431 -10.33 24.67 -2.80
N GLY A 432 -11.07 24.31 -3.84
CA GLY A 432 -11.16 25.12 -5.06
C GLY A 432 -12.17 24.58 -6.07
N SER A 433 -12.08 25.13 -7.29
CA SER A 433 -12.90 24.74 -8.46
C SER A 433 -12.06 24.29 -9.66
N ASP A 434 -10.73 24.26 -9.51
CA ASP A 434 -9.78 23.89 -10.55
C ASP A 434 -9.40 22.39 -10.48
N SER A 435 -8.25 22.05 -9.93
CA SER A 435 -7.80 20.66 -9.84
C SER A 435 -6.96 20.38 -8.61
N VAL A 436 -7.01 19.13 -8.15
CA VAL A 436 -6.08 18.57 -7.16
C VAL A 436 -5.55 17.25 -7.68
N GLN A 437 -4.25 16.99 -7.46
CA GLN A 437 -3.64 15.74 -7.83
C GLN A 437 -2.63 15.27 -6.77
N ASN A 438 -2.50 13.95 -6.61
CA ASN A 438 -1.43 13.33 -5.87
C ASN A 438 -1.02 12.00 -6.53
N SER A 439 0.27 11.75 -6.57
CA SER A 439 0.87 10.49 -7.05
C SER A 439 1.95 10.00 -6.08
N ASN A 440 1.66 10.10 -4.77
CA ASN A 440 2.48 9.67 -3.62
C ASN A 440 3.72 10.52 -3.31
N ASP A 441 3.93 11.64 -3.98
CA ASP A 441 4.76 12.70 -3.44
C ASP A 441 4.00 13.40 -2.30
N SER A 442 4.66 14.27 -1.54
CA SER A 442 4.01 14.98 -0.45
C SER A 442 2.86 15.89 -0.94
N PHE A 443 2.13 16.42 0.00
CA PHE A 443 1.06 17.41 -0.20
C PHE A 443 1.49 18.66 -0.98
N TRP A 444 2.78 18.95 -1.07
CA TRP A 444 3.35 20.23 -1.47
C TRP A 444 2.79 20.77 -2.80
N LEU A 445 2.83 19.98 -3.88
CA LEU A 445 2.41 20.39 -5.22
C LEU A 445 1.10 19.71 -5.67
N THR A 446 0.20 19.45 -4.74
CA THR A 446 -1.14 18.92 -5.06
C THR A 446 -1.91 19.84 -6.00
N ASN A 447 -1.73 21.16 -5.86
CA ASN A 447 -2.16 22.18 -6.79
C ASN A 447 -0.97 23.09 -7.09
N LEU A 448 -0.62 23.24 -8.38
CA LEU A 448 0.55 24.02 -8.80
C LEU A 448 0.39 25.52 -8.58
N SER A 449 -0.85 26.03 -8.63
CA SER A 449 -1.15 27.44 -8.41
C SER A 449 -1.16 27.83 -6.93
N SER A 450 -1.28 26.86 -6.05
CA SER A 450 -1.36 27.06 -4.59
C SER A 450 -0.56 25.99 -3.82
N PRO A 451 0.79 26.00 -3.92
CA PRO A 451 1.62 25.06 -3.17
C PRO A 451 1.36 25.14 -1.67
N ILE A 452 1.16 24.00 -1.03
CA ILE A 452 0.87 23.91 0.41
C ILE A 452 2.20 23.92 1.17
N THR A 453 2.32 24.80 2.18
CA THR A 453 3.52 24.93 3.03
C THR A 453 3.12 25.26 4.46
N GLY A 454 4.08 25.21 5.39
CA GLY A 454 3.87 25.66 6.78
C GLY A 454 3.14 24.65 7.67
N VAL A 455 3.07 23.38 7.26
CA VAL A 455 2.50 22.27 8.06
C VAL A 455 3.61 21.49 8.76
N SER A 456 3.23 20.54 9.62
CA SER A 456 4.20 19.66 10.30
C SER A 456 5.10 18.92 9.30
N PRO A 457 6.44 18.90 9.54
CA PRO A 457 7.38 18.17 8.67
C PRO A 457 7.19 16.64 8.68
N LEU A 458 6.35 16.13 9.57
CA LEU A 458 5.97 14.72 9.59
C LEU A 458 5.00 14.33 8.47
N TYR A 459 4.31 15.28 7.83
CA TYR A 459 3.49 15.02 6.64
C TYR A 459 4.31 14.73 5.37
N GLY A 460 5.56 15.20 5.33
CA GLY A 460 6.44 14.98 4.18
C GLY A 460 7.28 16.22 3.85
N GLN A 461 8.03 16.11 2.77
CA GLN A 461 8.97 17.14 2.34
C GLN A 461 8.30 18.16 1.41
N VAL A 462 8.74 19.40 1.50
CA VAL A 462 8.52 20.46 0.52
C VAL A 462 9.85 20.82 -0.14
N ASP A 463 9.81 21.59 -1.23
CA ASP A 463 11.01 22.04 -1.92
C ASP A 463 11.93 20.89 -2.40
N ASN A 464 11.34 19.75 -2.76
CA ASN A 464 12.05 18.56 -3.20
C ASN A 464 11.67 18.14 -4.62
N GLN A 465 12.55 17.33 -5.23
CA GLN A 465 12.30 16.76 -6.55
C GLN A 465 11.06 15.86 -6.51
N GLN A 466 10.15 16.11 -7.47
CA GLN A 466 8.96 15.28 -7.65
C GLN A 466 9.28 13.99 -8.41
N SER A 467 8.58 12.92 -8.11
CA SER A 467 8.65 11.67 -8.86
C SER A 467 8.25 11.87 -10.33
N LEU A 468 8.78 11.04 -11.24
CA LEU A 468 8.42 11.13 -12.65
C LEU A 468 6.92 10.91 -12.88
N ARG A 469 6.26 10.13 -12.03
CA ARG A 469 4.83 9.86 -12.07
C ARG A 469 3.99 11.07 -11.66
N SER A 470 4.37 11.79 -10.60
CA SER A 470 3.74 13.05 -10.23
C SER A 470 3.89 14.11 -11.32
N ARG A 471 5.09 14.18 -11.92
CA ARG A 471 5.38 15.07 -13.06
C ARG A 471 4.51 14.74 -14.27
N MET A 472 4.29 13.45 -14.58
CA MET A 472 3.38 13.01 -15.65
C MET A 472 1.94 13.44 -15.34
N GLY A 473 1.45 13.24 -14.11
CA GLY A 473 0.11 13.66 -13.68
C GLY A 473 -0.11 15.16 -13.83
N GLN A 474 0.85 15.96 -13.38
CA GLN A 474 0.81 17.42 -13.56
C GLN A 474 0.85 17.83 -15.04
N LYS A 475 1.71 17.17 -15.84
CA LYS A 475 1.77 17.42 -17.28
C LYS A 475 0.44 17.13 -17.96
N PHE A 476 -0.24 16.05 -17.59
CA PHE A 476 -1.57 15.72 -18.11
C PHE A 476 -2.59 16.83 -17.79
N ILE A 477 -2.67 17.25 -16.53
CA ILE A 477 -3.63 18.29 -16.10
C ILE A 477 -3.37 19.64 -16.78
N GLU A 478 -2.10 20.03 -16.95
CA GLU A 478 -1.73 21.33 -17.46
C GLU A 478 -1.72 21.43 -18.99
N SER A 479 -1.46 20.31 -19.70
CA SER A 479 -1.13 20.33 -21.13
C SER A 479 -1.97 19.42 -22.02
N GLU A 480 -2.74 18.48 -21.46
CA GLU A 480 -3.43 17.45 -22.24
C GLU A 480 -4.97 17.56 -22.14
N ALA A 481 -5.47 18.60 -21.50
CA ALA A 481 -6.90 18.93 -21.57
C ALA A 481 -7.34 19.21 -23.02
N GLY A 482 -8.62 19.03 -23.32
CA GLY A 482 -9.19 19.29 -24.63
C GLY A 482 -8.89 20.68 -25.18
N SER A 483 -9.23 20.96 -26.41
CA SER A 483 -8.92 22.25 -27.08
C SER A 483 -9.54 23.47 -26.39
N ASP A 484 -10.50 23.27 -25.51
CA ASP A 484 -11.14 24.28 -24.66
C ASP A 484 -10.49 24.42 -23.27
N GLY A 485 -9.46 23.63 -22.98
CA GLY A 485 -8.76 23.63 -21.70
C GLY A 485 -9.46 22.84 -20.59
N THR A 486 -10.49 22.05 -20.94
CA THR A 486 -11.27 21.23 -19.99
C THR A 486 -11.25 19.76 -20.38
N PHE A 487 -11.67 18.89 -19.47
CA PHE A 487 -11.67 17.43 -19.64
C PHE A 487 -13.08 16.88 -19.79
N THR A 488 -13.23 15.94 -20.70
CA THR A 488 -14.30 14.94 -20.70
C THR A 488 -13.86 13.69 -19.94
N PRO A 489 -14.78 12.84 -19.43
CA PRO A 489 -14.40 11.58 -18.79
C PRO A 489 -13.66 10.62 -19.74
N GLN A 490 -13.92 10.68 -21.05
CA GLN A 490 -13.23 9.87 -22.06
C GLN A 490 -11.77 10.30 -22.23
N GLU A 491 -11.47 11.59 -22.19
CA GLU A 491 -10.08 12.10 -22.22
C GLU A 491 -9.31 11.67 -20.97
N VAL A 492 -9.93 11.75 -19.79
CA VAL A 492 -9.30 11.29 -18.54
C VAL A 492 -9.04 9.78 -18.57
N GLU A 493 -9.99 8.96 -19.05
CA GLU A 493 -9.79 7.53 -19.23
C GLU A 493 -8.66 7.23 -20.25
N ALA A 494 -8.62 7.96 -21.36
CA ALA A 494 -7.58 7.80 -22.37
C ALA A 494 -6.19 8.14 -21.85
N LEU A 495 -6.05 9.19 -21.04
CA LEU A 495 -4.77 9.54 -20.40
C LEU A 495 -4.31 8.47 -19.40
N LEU A 496 -5.23 7.97 -18.55
CA LEU A 496 -4.94 6.89 -17.61
C LEU A 496 -4.40 5.65 -18.34
N LEU A 497 -5.04 5.26 -19.46
CA LEU A 497 -4.73 4.05 -20.22
C LEU A 497 -3.69 4.27 -21.33
N SER A 498 -3.13 5.48 -21.46
CA SER A 498 -2.19 5.83 -22.54
C SER A 498 -0.87 5.05 -22.48
N ASN A 499 -0.51 4.50 -21.33
CA ASN A 499 0.74 3.78 -21.07
C ASN A 499 2.01 4.55 -21.50
N ARG A 500 1.97 5.88 -21.48
CA ARG A 500 3.11 6.76 -21.81
C ARG A 500 4.19 6.64 -20.72
N SER A 501 5.43 6.82 -21.11
CA SER A 501 6.61 6.87 -20.23
C SER A 501 7.14 8.30 -20.16
N TYR A 502 7.03 8.95 -18.98
CA TYR A 502 7.58 10.30 -18.79
C TYR A 502 9.09 10.33 -19.05
N LEU A 503 9.82 9.32 -18.56
CA LEU A 503 11.27 9.24 -18.77
C LEU A 503 11.61 9.13 -20.26
N ALA A 504 10.83 8.34 -21.03
CA ALA A 504 11.05 8.24 -22.46
C ALA A 504 10.86 9.59 -23.18
N GLU A 505 9.82 10.33 -22.82
CA GLU A 505 9.58 11.67 -23.38
C GLU A 505 10.73 12.64 -23.10
N GLU A 506 11.43 12.49 -21.97
CA GLU A 506 12.57 13.34 -21.58
C GLU A 506 13.90 12.90 -22.18
N VAL A 507 14.16 11.60 -22.34
CA VAL A 507 15.52 11.11 -22.61
C VAL A 507 15.68 10.30 -23.90
N LEU A 508 14.60 9.74 -24.47
CA LEU A 508 14.70 8.85 -25.63
C LEU A 508 15.38 9.49 -26.85
N PRO A 509 15.09 10.76 -27.23
CA PRO A 509 15.76 11.38 -28.36
C PRO A 509 17.29 11.44 -28.21
N SER A 510 17.77 11.77 -27.00
CA SER A 510 19.20 11.83 -26.69
C SER A 510 19.85 10.44 -26.63
N LEU A 511 19.11 9.43 -26.12
CA LEU A 511 19.55 8.05 -26.10
C LEU A 511 19.72 7.49 -27.55
N LEU A 512 18.77 7.78 -28.43
CA LEU A 512 18.85 7.40 -29.85
C LEU A 512 20.01 8.08 -30.59
N GLN A 513 20.32 9.33 -30.23
CA GLN A 513 21.50 9.99 -30.75
C GLN A 513 22.78 9.28 -30.29
N LEU A 514 22.91 8.93 -29.02
CA LEU A 514 24.02 8.17 -28.46
C LEU A 514 24.16 6.80 -29.14
N CYS A 515 23.06 6.12 -29.40
CA CYS A 515 23.00 4.89 -30.20
C CYS A 515 23.59 5.09 -31.62
N SER A 516 23.19 6.17 -32.28
CA SER A 516 23.68 6.48 -33.63
C SER A 516 25.21 6.76 -33.67
N GLU A 517 25.72 7.41 -32.63
CA GLU A 517 27.17 7.70 -32.50
C GLU A 517 27.97 6.44 -32.17
N GLN A 518 27.42 5.51 -31.37
CA GLN A 518 28.05 4.22 -31.04
C GLN A 518 28.12 3.28 -32.24
N GLY A 519 27.11 3.26 -33.10
CA GLY A 519 27.01 2.38 -34.26
C GLY A 519 27.07 0.90 -33.88
N SER A 520 27.80 0.09 -34.67
CA SER A 520 27.93 -1.36 -34.44
C SER A 520 29.10 -1.75 -33.52
N ALA A 521 29.85 -0.77 -33.00
CA ALA A 521 30.94 -1.08 -32.08
C ALA A 521 30.38 -1.60 -30.73
N PRO A 522 30.91 -2.70 -30.16
CA PRO A 522 30.47 -3.18 -28.88
C PRO A 522 30.87 -2.21 -27.75
N VAL A 523 30.06 -2.12 -26.73
CA VAL A 523 30.37 -1.40 -25.49
C VAL A 523 31.06 -2.35 -24.54
N VAL A 524 32.16 -1.93 -23.92
CA VAL A 524 32.86 -2.71 -22.89
C VAL A 524 32.33 -2.31 -21.55
N VAL A 525 31.53 -3.16 -20.93
CA VAL A 525 30.93 -2.92 -19.60
C VAL A 525 31.12 -4.16 -18.73
N ASP A 526 31.57 -3.94 -17.47
CA ASP A 526 31.80 -4.98 -16.46
C ASP A 526 32.69 -6.14 -16.99
N GLY A 527 33.66 -5.81 -17.87
CA GLY A 527 34.59 -6.76 -18.48
C GLY A 527 34.06 -7.54 -19.69
N ASN A 528 32.82 -7.28 -20.11
CA ASN A 528 32.16 -7.92 -21.25
C ASN A 528 32.03 -6.98 -22.44
N ASN A 529 32.12 -7.53 -23.66
CA ASN A 529 31.79 -6.83 -24.90
C ASN A 529 30.29 -7.02 -25.19
N VAL A 530 29.52 -5.96 -25.13
CA VAL A 530 28.07 -5.98 -25.34
C VAL A 530 27.72 -5.26 -26.63
N SER A 531 27.11 -5.97 -27.59
CA SER A 531 26.52 -5.33 -28.76
C SER A 531 25.21 -4.65 -28.39
N VAL A 532 25.10 -3.38 -28.69
CA VAL A 532 23.86 -2.59 -28.43
C VAL A 532 23.10 -2.27 -29.73
N GLU A 533 23.60 -2.70 -30.89
CA GLU A 533 23.09 -2.35 -32.22
C GLU A 533 21.60 -2.75 -32.39
N ASP A 534 21.27 -4.01 -32.09
CA ASP A 534 19.88 -4.50 -32.24
C ASP A 534 18.93 -3.82 -31.26
N ALA A 535 19.37 -3.55 -30.00
CA ALA A 535 18.60 -2.83 -29.02
C ALA A 535 18.37 -1.36 -29.43
N CYS A 536 19.39 -0.69 -29.97
CA CYS A 536 19.26 0.65 -30.57
C CYS A 536 18.26 0.66 -31.72
N SER A 537 18.31 -0.38 -32.60
CA SER A 537 17.36 -0.54 -33.70
C SER A 537 15.93 -0.70 -33.21
N ALA A 538 15.69 -1.54 -32.17
CA ALA A 538 14.39 -1.71 -31.56
C ALA A 538 13.85 -0.39 -30.98
N LEU A 539 14.67 0.35 -30.21
CA LEU A 539 14.28 1.65 -29.65
C LEU A 539 14.01 2.70 -30.75
N SER A 540 14.66 2.66 -31.88
CA SER A 540 14.48 3.63 -32.97
C SER A 540 13.09 3.54 -33.62
N THR A 541 12.40 2.41 -33.47
CA THR A 541 11.05 2.15 -33.99
C THR A 541 9.99 2.10 -32.88
N TRP A 542 10.41 2.20 -31.63
CA TRP A 542 9.49 2.18 -30.49
C TRP A 542 8.64 3.47 -30.42
N ASP A 543 7.36 3.29 -30.13
CA ASP A 543 6.38 4.38 -30.09
C ASP A 543 6.40 5.22 -28.79
N GLY A 544 7.30 4.90 -27.84
CA GLY A 544 7.41 5.58 -26.54
C GLY A 544 6.35 5.15 -25.53
N THR A 545 5.55 4.12 -25.82
CA THR A 545 4.50 3.61 -24.94
C THR A 545 4.79 2.20 -24.43
N MET A 546 4.14 1.83 -23.33
CA MET A 546 4.22 0.50 -22.72
C MET A 546 2.97 -0.34 -23.04
N ASN A 547 2.52 -0.30 -24.30
CA ASN A 547 1.41 -1.12 -24.76
C ASN A 547 1.88 -2.55 -25.07
N THR A 548 0.95 -3.50 -25.06
CA THR A 548 1.27 -4.92 -25.37
C THR A 548 1.92 -5.11 -26.73
N GLU A 549 1.57 -4.28 -27.73
CA GLU A 549 2.11 -4.33 -29.09
C GLU A 549 3.43 -3.57 -29.28
N SER A 550 3.87 -2.78 -28.27
CA SER A 550 5.07 -1.95 -28.36
C SER A 550 6.33 -2.81 -28.40
N VAL A 551 7.14 -2.65 -29.47
CA VAL A 551 8.43 -3.32 -29.65
C VAL A 551 9.52 -2.42 -29.10
N GLY A 552 10.47 -2.96 -28.31
CA GLY A 552 11.55 -2.19 -27.68
C GLY A 552 11.20 -1.57 -26.31
N ALA A 553 9.94 -1.63 -25.87
CA ALA A 553 9.49 -1.09 -24.60
C ALA A 553 10.26 -1.68 -23.40
N HIS A 554 10.49 -2.99 -23.38
CA HIS A 554 11.27 -3.66 -22.34
C HIS A 554 12.77 -3.28 -22.37
N VAL A 555 13.32 -2.95 -23.53
CA VAL A 555 14.69 -2.44 -23.65
C VAL A 555 14.80 -1.09 -22.93
N PHE A 556 13.83 -0.20 -23.15
CA PHE A 556 13.80 1.08 -22.46
C PHE A 556 13.57 0.91 -20.95
N ARG A 557 12.72 -0.02 -20.53
CA ARG A 557 12.49 -0.33 -19.10
C ARG A 557 13.78 -0.76 -18.41
N GLU A 558 14.54 -1.68 -18.99
CA GLU A 558 15.81 -2.10 -18.41
C GLU A 558 16.83 -0.96 -18.38
N PHE A 559 16.86 -0.10 -19.40
CA PHE A 559 17.64 1.13 -19.34
C PHE A 559 17.18 2.04 -18.19
N ALA A 560 15.88 2.23 -17.99
CA ALA A 560 15.34 3.04 -16.89
C ALA A 560 15.76 2.51 -15.50
N PHE A 561 15.80 1.19 -15.29
CA PHE A 561 16.32 0.59 -14.06
C PHE A 561 17.80 0.94 -13.83
N GLN A 562 18.64 0.86 -14.86
CA GLN A 562 20.06 1.22 -14.75
C GLN A 562 20.24 2.73 -14.55
N PHE A 563 19.49 3.54 -15.30
CA PHE A 563 19.52 4.99 -15.20
C PHE A 563 19.14 5.49 -13.79
N ALA A 564 18.16 4.89 -13.15
CA ALA A 564 17.71 5.29 -11.83
C ALA A 564 18.75 5.06 -10.72
N GLN A 565 19.71 4.16 -10.92
CA GLN A 565 20.81 3.94 -9.95
C GLN A 565 21.79 5.13 -9.91
N ASN A 566 22.00 5.78 -11.04
CA ASN A 566 22.89 6.92 -11.17
C ASN A 566 22.42 7.85 -12.30
N PRO A 567 21.38 8.65 -12.09
CA PRO A 567 20.75 9.44 -13.14
C PRO A 567 21.68 10.47 -13.77
N GLN A 568 21.77 10.47 -15.10
CA GLN A 568 22.63 11.33 -15.90
C GLN A 568 21.82 12.48 -16.51
N TRP A 569 21.28 13.37 -15.65
CA TRP A 569 20.49 14.51 -16.08
C TRP A 569 21.35 15.69 -16.56
N VAL A 570 20.97 16.31 -17.69
CA VAL A 570 21.60 17.57 -18.20
C VAL A 570 21.26 18.73 -17.27
N THR A 571 19.98 18.88 -16.93
CA THR A 571 19.50 19.92 -16.05
C THR A 571 19.19 19.31 -14.69
N PRO A 572 19.86 19.77 -13.63
CA PRO A 572 19.56 19.30 -12.26
C PRO A 572 18.20 19.84 -11.80
N PHE A 573 17.70 19.29 -10.68
CA PHE A 573 16.49 19.79 -10.03
C PHE A 573 16.61 21.30 -9.71
N SER A 574 15.51 22.03 -9.95
CA SER A 574 15.37 23.46 -9.66
C SER A 574 14.02 23.75 -9.02
N LEU A 575 14.03 24.48 -7.91
CA LEU A 575 12.81 24.96 -7.24
C LEU A 575 11.97 25.91 -8.10
N GLU A 576 12.60 26.61 -9.06
CA GLU A 576 11.88 27.50 -10.00
C GLU A 576 11.03 26.69 -11.00
N ASN A 577 11.40 25.44 -11.24
CA ASN A 577 10.76 24.55 -12.21
C ASN A 577 10.62 23.12 -11.66
N PRO A 578 9.91 22.93 -10.55
CA PRO A 578 9.94 21.68 -9.80
C PRO A 578 9.30 20.50 -10.53
N VAL A 579 8.37 20.74 -11.45
CA VAL A 579 7.69 19.67 -12.21
C VAL A 579 8.35 19.37 -13.56
N SER A 580 9.22 20.26 -14.08
CA SER A 580 9.92 20.02 -15.34
C SER A 580 11.41 19.72 -15.18
N THR A 581 11.94 19.74 -13.95
CA THR A 581 13.34 19.39 -13.63
C THR A 581 13.43 18.29 -12.57
N PRO A 582 14.47 17.44 -12.61
CA PRO A 582 15.58 17.38 -13.58
C PRO A 582 15.13 16.94 -14.97
N SER A 583 15.91 17.27 -16.03
CA SER A 583 15.53 16.96 -17.41
C SER A 583 16.75 16.77 -18.35
N GLY A 584 16.48 16.17 -19.51
CA GLY A 584 17.47 15.87 -20.53
C GLY A 584 18.47 14.80 -20.13
N LEU A 585 19.13 14.15 -21.10
CA LEU A 585 20.08 13.05 -20.90
C LEU A 585 21.50 13.50 -21.26
N ILE A 586 22.44 13.35 -20.34
CA ILE A 586 23.87 13.52 -20.63
C ILE A 586 24.32 12.36 -21.53
N GLN A 587 24.84 12.71 -22.69
CA GLN A 587 25.41 11.74 -23.66
C GLN A 587 26.89 11.49 -23.33
N ASN A 588 27.15 10.50 -22.49
CA ASN A 588 28.50 10.13 -22.05
C ASN A 588 28.69 8.62 -21.96
N ASP A 589 29.91 8.19 -21.64
CA ASP A 589 30.25 6.77 -21.47
C ASP A 589 29.43 6.09 -20.37
N GLU A 590 29.07 6.81 -19.29
CA GLU A 590 28.25 6.23 -18.22
C GLU A 590 26.83 5.92 -18.70
N THR A 591 26.20 6.82 -19.43
CA THR A 591 24.89 6.56 -20.04
C THR A 591 24.94 5.37 -20.99
N LEU A 592 26.01 5.29 -21.80
CA LEU A 592 26.20 4.16 -22.71
C LEU A 592 26.42 2.84 -21.95
N ASN A 593 27.16 2.87 -20.84
CA ASN A 593 27.37 1.72 -19.99
C ASN A 593 26.06 1.26 -19.31
N GLN A 594 25.22 2.20 -18.84
CA GLN A 594 23.88 1.90 -18.32
C GLN A 594 23.02 1.22 -19.39
N PHE A 595 23.03 1.71 -20.61
CA PHE A 595 22.31 1.09 -21.70
C PHE A 595 22.86 -0.32 -22.06
N ALA A 596 24.17 -0.50 -22.06
CA ALA A 596 24.77 -1.81 -22.28
C ALA A 596 24.42 -2.81 -21.16
N ARG A 597 24.39 -2.39 -19.88
CA ARG A 597 23.92 -3.24 -18.77
C ARG A 597 22.46 -3.66 -18.95
N ALA A 598 21.62 -2.76 -19.42
CA ALA A 598 20.22 -3.09 -19.75
C ALA A 598 20.13 -4.22 -20.79
N VAL A 599 20.95 -4.15 -21.85
CA VAL A 599 21.03 -5.19 -22.89
C VAL A 599 21.57 -6.51 -22.30
N GLN A 600 22.53 -6.46 -21.36
CA GLN A 600 23.01 -7.67 -20.69
C GLN A 600 21.88 -8.37 -19.91
N VAL A 601 21.07 -7.63 -19.14
CA VAL A 601 19.93 -8.18 -18.40
C VAL A 601 18.95 -8.91 -19.34
N ILE A 602 18.62 -8.30 -20.47
CA ILE A 602 17.73 -8.89 -21.48
C ILE A 602 18.30 -10.18 -22.05
N ASN A 603 19.60 -10.17 -22.36
CA ASN A 603 20.29 -11.35 -22.89
C ASN A 603 20.37 -12.47 -21.85
N GLU A 604 20.65 -12.15 -20.58
CA GLU A 604 20.70 -13.12 -19.48
C GLU A 604 19.33 -13.74 -19.22
N ALA A 605 18.25 -12.98 -19.41
CA ALA A 605 16.88 -13.50 -19.32
C ALA A 605 16.49 -14.37 -20.52
N GLY A 606 17.29 -14.39 -21.59
CA GLY A 606 16.97 -15.10 -22.83
C GLY A 606 15.79 -14.47 -23.60
N VAL A 607 15.60 -13.15 -23.46
CA VAL A 607 14.54 -12.39 -24.11
C VAL A 607 15.09 -11.70 -25.38
N ALA A 608 14.32 -11.69 -26.45
CA ALA A 608 14.69 -10.99 -27.67
C ALA A 608 14.49 -9.48 -27.53
N VAL A 609 15.45 -8.66 -27.97
CA VAL A 609 15.37 -7.18 -27.87
C VAL A 609 14.28 -6.58 -28.74
N ASP A 610 13.83 -7.28 -29.76
CA ASP A 610 12.73 -6.90 -30.65
C ASP A 610 11.37 -7.57 -30.27
N ALA A 611 11.29 -8.17 -29.09
CA ALA A 611 10.02 -8.72 -28.58
C ALA A 611 8.98 -7.60 -28.39
N LYS A 612 7.71 -7.93 -28.57
CA LYS A 612 6.61 -7.07 -28.12
C LYS A 612 6.54 -7.11 -26.60
N LEU A 613 6.12 -6.02 -25.98
CA LEU A 613 5.98 -5.99 -24.51
C LEU A 613 5.04 -7.09 -24.02
N GLY A 614 3.90 -7.32 -24.69
CA GLY A 614 2.94 -8.35 -24.31
C GLY A 614 3.44 -9.79 -24.42
N ASP A 615 4.53 -10.05 -25.14
CA ASP A 615 5.17 -11.37 -25.17
C ASP A 615 6.06 -11.61 -23.93
N VAL A 616 6.50 -10.54 -23.26
CA VAL A 616 7.45 -10.59 -22.14
C VAL A 616 6.91 -10.00 -20.84
N GLN A 617 5.80 -9.26 -20.88
CA GLN A 617 5.10 -8.77 -19.68
C GLN A 617 3.71 -9.39 -19.61
N PHE A 618 3.42 -10.07 -18.51
CA PHE A 618 2.20 -10.84 -18.37
C PHE A 618 1.73 -10.94 -16.92
N VAL A 619 0.45 -11.24 -16.75
CA VAL A 619 -0.16 -11.70 -15.51
C VAL A 619 -0.39 -13.20 -15.62
N GLU A 620 -0.10 -13.94 -14.56
CA GLU A 620 -0.43 -15.35 -14.42
C GLU A 620 -1.05 -15.59 -13.04
N ARG A 621 -2.19 -16.25 -13.00
CA ARG A 621 -2.90 -16.52 -11.75
C ARG A 621 -2.40 -17.83 -11.11
N SER A 622 -2.64 -17.95 -9.82
CA SER A 622 -2.31 -19.17 -9.09
C SER A 622 -3.54 -20.06 -8.91
N LEU A 623 -3.32 -21.37 -8.99
CA LEU A 623 -4.29 -22.38 -8.60
C LEU A 623 -4.43 -22.41 -7.05
N PRO A 624 -5.45 -23.09 -6.50
CA PRO A 624 -5.66 -23.16 -5.05
C PRO A 624 -4.47 -23.76 -4.25
N ASP A 625 -3.66 -24.61 -4.87
CA ASP A 625 -2.45 -25.20 -4.29
C ASP A 625 -1.19 -24.32 -4.43
N GLY A 626 -1.33 -23.15 -5.03
CA GLY A 626 -0.24 -22.21 -5.26
C GLY A 626 0.56 -22.43 -6.55
N SER A 627 0.29 -23.49 -7.31
CA SER A 627 0.93 -23.66 -8.62
C SER A 627 0.40 -22.65 -9.65
N ALA A 628 1.19 -22.42 -10.71
CA ALA A 628 0.79 -21.55 -11.82
C ALA A 628 -0.38 -22.16 -12.61
N THR A 629 -1.28 -21.33 -13.13
CA THR A 629 -2.32 -21.77 -14.06
C THR A 629 -1.75 -22.24 -15.40
N GLY A 630 -0.54 -21.82 -15.76
CA GLY A 630 0.07 -22.07 -17.07
C GLY A 630 -0.43 -21.11 -18.16
N GLU A 631 -1.32 -20.17 -17.84
CA GLU A 631 -1.88 -19.19 -18.76
C GLU A 631 -1.23 -17.82 -18.51
N LYS A 632 -0.29 -17.43 -19.37
CA LYS A 632 0.33 -16.10 -19.41
C LYS A 632 -0.54 -15.14 -20.19
N ILE A 633 -1.16 -14.20 -19.50
CA ILE A 633 -2.05 -13.19 -20.07
C ILE A 633 -1.21 -11.94 -20.39
N PRO A 634 -1.05 -11.51 -21.67
CA PRO A 634 -0.28 -10.32 -22.04
C PRO A 634 -0.72 -9.09 -21.29
N TRP A 635 0.24 -8.23 -20.87
CA TRP A 635 -0.06 -7.12 -20.00
C TRP A 635 0.62 -5.82 -20.43
N GLY A 636 -0.18 -4.76 -20.71
CA GLY A 636 0.32 -3.42 -20.98
C GLY A 636 0.43 -2.59 -19.71
N GLY A 637 1.27 -1.57 -19.72
CA GLY A 637 1.47 -0.61 -18.64
C GLY A 637 2.93 -0.44 -18.24
N ALA A 638 3.26 0.73 -17.69
CA ALA A 638 4.60 1.17 -17.34
C ALA A 638 5.01 0.73 -15.92
N HIS A 639 6.20 1.12 -15.50
CA HIS A 639 6.70 1.00 -14.14
C HIS A 639 6.85 2.40 -13.51
N ASN A 640 6.89 2.49 -12.18
CA ASN A 640 7.14 3.76 -11.47
C ASN A 640 8.42 4.46 -11.96
N ILE A 641 9.47 3.67 -12.24
CA ILE A 641 10.78 4.14 -12.66
C ILE A 641 10.74 4.85 -14.02
N GLU A 642 9.80 4.50 -14.88
CA GLU A 642 9.55 5.10 -16.17
C GLU A 642 8.67 6.34 -16.07
N GLY A 643 8.04 6.56 -14.91
CA GLY A 643 7.10 7.64 -14.68
C GLY A 643 5.78 7.48 -15.44
N GLY A 644 5.38 6.25 -15.72
CA GLY A 644 4.08 5.96 -16.30
C GLY A 644 2.95 6.18 -15.31
N PHE A 645 1.77 6.58 -15.80
CA PHE A 645 0.61 6.82 -14.93
C PHE A 645 -0.12 5.51 -14.62
N ASN A 646 -0.26 4.63 -15.59
CA ASN A 646 -0.73 3.26 -15.42
C ASN A 646 0.46 2.35 -15.08
N VAL A 647 0.60 2.00 -13.81
CA VAL A 647 1.81 1.37 -13.26
C VAL A 647 1.60 -0.10 -12.95
N PHE A 648 2.60 -0.92 -13.32
CA PHE A 648 2.69 -2.32 -12.92
C PHE A 648 4.10 -2.68 -12.48
N ASN A 649 4.19 -3.59 -11.51
CA ASN A 649 5.42 -3.99 -10.87
C ASN A 649 5.34 -5.45 -10.40
N ILE A 650 6.44 -5.94 -9.86
CA ILE A 650 6.55 -7.22 -9.16
C ILE A 650 6.96 -6.92 -7.73
N VAL A 651 6.17 -7.40 -6.79
CA VAL A 651 6.51 -7.36 -5.36
C VAL A 651 6.86 -8.76 -4.91
N ALA A 652 8.06 -8.89 -4.34
CA ALA A 652 8.52 -10.10 -3.70
C ALA A 652 7.77 -10.35 -2.36
N GLY A 653 7.85 -11.55 -1.84
CA GLY A 653 7.21 -11.88 -0.57
C GLY A 653 5.73 -12.26 -0.73
N ASN A 654 5.09 -12.57 0.38
CA ASN A 654 3.73 -13.11 0.40
C ASN A 654 2.62 -12.08 0.65
N ASN A 655 2.95 -10.78 0.65
CA ASN A 655 2.01 -9.68 0.94
C ASN A 655 1.23 -9.88 2.26
N GLY A 656 1.87 -10.48 3.27
CA GLY A 656 1.28 -10.73 4.58
C GLY A 656 0.19 -11.80 4.61
N THR A 657 -0.02 -12.57 3.53
CA THR A 657 -0.93 -13.72 3.47
C THR A 657 -0.15 -15.04 3.46
N LEU A 658 -0.73 -16.09 4.06
CA LEU A 658 -0.23 -17.48 3.98
C LEU A 658 -0.89 -18.27 2.85
N LEU A 659 -1.78 -17.64 2.08
CA LEU A 659 -2.42 -18.30 0.95
C LEU A 659 -1.39 -18.62 -0.13
N PRO A 660 -1.38 -19.85 -0.66
CA PRO A 660 -0.42 -20.26 -1.66
C PRO A 660 -0.52 -19.40 -2.94
N ARG A 661 0.64 -19.08 -3.53
CA ARG A 661 0.72 -18.35 -4.78
C ARG A 661 1.98 -18.70 -5.56
N HIS A 662 1.91 -18.59 -6.88
CA HIS A 662 3.05 -18.70 -7.77
C HIS A 662 3.75 -17.36 -7.94
N THR A 663 5.08 -17.36 -7.95
CA THR A 663 5.92 -16.19 -8.24
C THR A 663 7.20 -16.64 -8.93
N TYR A 664 7.76 -15.76 -9.78
CA TYR A 664 9.06 -15.94 -10.39
C TYR A 664 10.07 -15.00 -9.75
N ALA A 665 11.27 -15.49 -9.48
CA ALA A 665 12.32 -14.65 -8.90
C ALA A 665 12.93 -13.73 -9.98
N PRO A 666 13.14 -12.43 -9.70
CA PRO A 666 13.94 -11.57 -10.55
C PRO A 666 15.39 -12.07 -10.68
N LEU A 667 16.05 -11.73 -11.79
CA LEU A 667 17.47 -12.06 -12.03
C LEU A 667 18.39 -11.50 -10.93
N ASN A 668 18.16 -10.26 -10.53
CA ASN A 668 18.90 -9.58 -9.47
C ASN A 668 18.08 -8.40 -8.92
N SER A 669 18.62 -7.65 -7.96
CA SER A 669 17.95 -6.51 -7.32
C SER A 669 17.75 -5.27 -8.20
N ASN A 670 18.39 -5.21 -9.38
CA ASN A 670 18.37 -4.05 -10.28
C ASN A 670 17.44 -4.26 -11.49
N THR A 671 16.56 -5.24 -11.45
CA THR A 671 15.55 -5.50 -12.46
C THR A 671 14.39 -6.29 -11.86
N ILE A 672 13.24 -6.23 -12.51
CA ILE A 672 12.10 -7.11 -12.21
C ILE A 672 11.95 -8.23 -13.27
N MET A 673 12.91 -8.34 -14.22
CA MET A 673 12.93 -9.39 -15.23
C MET A 673 13.38 -10.72 -14.62
N SER A 674 12.71 -11.80 -14.97
CA SER A 674 13.02 -13.17 -14.56
C SER A 674 13.48 -14.01 -15.76
N ALA A 675 14.58 -14.76 -15.59
CA ALA A 675 15.03 -15.72 -16.60
C ALA A 675 14.10 -16.96 -16.68
N GLU A 676 13.56 -17.41 -15.56
CA GLU A 676 12.60 -18.52 -15.53
C GLU A 676 11.31 -18.15 -16.24
N ALA A 677 10.78 -16.95 -15.95
CA ALA A 677 9.60 -16.42 -16.61
C ALA A 677 9.85 -16.00 -18.06
N GLN A 678 11.11 -15.74 -18.45
CA GLN A 678 11.50 -15.07 -19.69
C GLN A 678 10.75 -13.73 -19.87
N GLY A 679 10.76 -12.92 -18.81
CA GLY A 679 10.04 -11.65 -18.80
C GLY A 679 9.60 -11.20 -17.41
N TYR A 680 8.50 -10.42 -17.35
CA TYR A 680 7.95 -9.77 -16.18
C TYR A 680 6.63 -10.41 -15.77
N HIS A 681 6.58 -11.08 -14.63
CA HIS A 681 5.34 -11.62 -14.05
C HIS A 681 4.72 -10.58 -13.12
N ILE A 682 3.81 -9.78 -13.63
CA ILE A 682 3.15 -8.70 -12.89
C ILE A 682 2.23 -9.24 -11.80
N ASN A 683 2.42 -8.74 -10.57
CA ASN A 683 1.59 -9.09 -9.41
C ASN A 683 1.23 -7.88 -8.51
N TYR A 684 1.57 -6.66 -8.96
CA TYR A 684 1.35 -5.40 -8.26
C TYR A 684 1.09 -4.27 -9.27
N GLY A 685 0.34 -3.25 -8.87
CA GLY A 685 0.17 -2.04 -9.66
C GLY A 685 -1.26 -1.54 -9.71
N SER A 686 -1.63 -0.88 -10.81
CA SER A 686 -2.99 -0.39 -11.05
C SER A 686 -3.99 -1.50 -10.77
N SER A 687 -4.82 -1.30 -9.76
CA SER A 687 -5.68 -2.33 -9.16
C SER A 687 -7.16 -2.02 -9.34
N TRP A 688 -7.67 -1.02 -8.67
CA TRP A 688 -8.99 -0.42 -8.86
C TRP A 688 -8.85 0.88 -9.64
N MET A 689 -9.04 0.84 -10.95
CA MET A 689 -9.06 2.05 -11.78
C MET A 689 -10.48 2.55 -11.94
N LEU A 690 -10.71 3.85 -11.76
CA LEU A 690 -12.04 4.45 -11.94
C LEU A 690 -11.94 5.89 -12.41
N VAL A 691 -12.96 6.28 -13.20
CA VAL A 691 -13.27 7.65 -13.56
C VAL A 691 -14.74 7.90 -13.25
N ILE A 692 -15.01 8.92 -12.46
CA ILE A 692 -16.36 9.32 -12.05
C ILE A 692 -16.59 10.74 -12.52
N ASN A 693 -17.72 10.97 -13.18
CA ASN A 693 -18.16 12.27 -13.69
C ASN A 693 -19.58 12.55 -13.22
N PHE A 694 -19.80 13.71 -12.61
CA PHE A 694 -21.14 14.16 -12.28
C PHE A 694 -21.82 14.81 -13.49
N THR A 695 -23.12 14.54 -13.66
CA THR A 695 -23.96 15.12 -14.70
C THR A 695 -25.24 15.68 -14.08
N ASP A 696 -26.07 16.32 -14.90
CA ASP A 696 -27.40 16.76 -14.45
C ASP A 696 -28.36 15.59 -14.12
N GLU A 697 -28.05 14.41 -14.62
CA GLU A 697 -28.81 13.17 -14.41
C GLU A 697 -28.25 12.32 -13.22
N GLY A 698 -27.17 12.78 -12.59
CA GLY A 698 -26.50 12.10 -11.50
C GLY A 698 -25.07 11.67 -11.83
N PRO A 699 -24.43 10.90 -10.94
CA PRO A 699 -23.07 10.41 -11.14
C PRO A 699 -23.02 9.32 -12.20
N GLN A 700 -21.98 9.38 -13.05
CA GLN A 700 -21.63 8.36 -14.02
C GLN A 700 -20.23 7.83 -13.69
N GLY A 701 -20.13 6.58 -13.31
CA GLY A 701 -18.88 5.92 -12.96
C GLY A 701 -18.46 4.90 -14.02
N ARG A 702 -17.16 4.84 -14.29
CA ARG A 702 -16.53 3.76 -15.05
C ARG A 702 -15.37 3.23 -14.23
N GLY A 703 -15.23 1.89 -14.11
CA GLY A 703 -14.16 1.30 -13.29
C GLY A 703 -13.82 -0.14 -13.64
N ILE A 704 -12.64 -0.60 -13.25
CA ILE A 704 -12.18 -1.96 -13.46
C ILE A 704 -11.27 -2.43 -12.32
N LEU A 705 -11.46 -3.67 -11.89
CA LEU A 705 -10.50 -4.40 -11.08
C LEU A 705 -9.60 -5.20 -12.02
N THR A 706 -8.35 -4.79 -12.17
CA THR A 706 -7.42 -5.41 -13.14
C THR A 706 -7.19 -6.90 -12.89
N TYR A 707 -7.35 -7.36 -11.67
CA TYR A 707 -7.24 -8.76 -11.24
C TYR A 707 -8.59 -9.46 -11.07
N SER A 708 -9.70 -8.88 -11.56
CA SER A 708 -11.08 -9.38 -11.41
C SER A 708 -11.59 -9.41 -9.96
N GLN A 709 -12.89 -9.70 -9.79
CA GLN A 709 -13.60 -9.61 -8.52
C GLN A 709 -13.26 -10.76 -7.56
N SER A 710 -13.26 -12.00 -8.08
CA SER A 710 -13.12 -13.20 -7.27
C SER A 710 -11.71 -13.79 -7.33
N ARG A 711 -11.26 -14.37 -6.20
CA ARG A 711 -10.05 -15.20 -6.18
C ARG A 711 -10.33 -16.69 -6.39
N VAL A 712 -11.60 -17.09 -6.38
CA VAL A 712 -12.00 -18.50 -6.45
C VAL A 712 -11.79 -19.04 -7.85
N PHE A 713 -10.88 -20.02 -7.99
CA PHE A 713 -10.63 -20.68 -9.25
C PHE A 713 -11.89 -21.38 -9.75
N GLY A 714 -12.24 -21.13 -11.02
CA GLY A 714 -13.47 -21.62 -11.63
C GLY A 714 -14.70 -20.71 -11.49
N SER A 715 -14.58 -19.61 -10.75
CA SER A 715 -15.59 -18.53 -10.76
C SER A 715 -15.59 -17.81 -12.12
N ASP A 716 -16.78 -17.44 -12.62
CA ASP A 716 -16.92 -16.61 -13.82
C ASP A 716 -16.23 -15.25 -13.65
N HIS A 717 -15.99 -14.81 -12.40
CA HIS A 717 -15.36 -13.54 -12.04
C HIS A 717 -13.89 -13.70 -11.58
N PHE A 718 -13.23 -14.80 -11.96
CA PHE A 718 -11.83 -15.04 -11.67
C PHE A 718 -10.87 -14.31 -12.61
N LEU A 719 -11.24 -14.21 -13.91
CA LEU A 719 -10.41 -13.62 -14.98
C LEU A 719 -11.17 -12.64 -15.89
N ASP A 720 -12.46 -12.45 -15.73
CA ASP A 720 -13.32 -11.67 -16.65
C ASP A 720 -12.80 -10.24 -16.90
N GLN A 721 -12.50 -9.49 -15.85
CA GLN A 721 -11.95 -8.14 -15.95
C GLN A 721 -10.46 -8.14 -16.32
N THR A 722 -9.70 -9.13 -15.89
CA THR A 722 -8.28 -9.32 -16.26
C THR A 722 -8.15 -9.50 -17.78
N LEU A 723 -8.98 -10.35 -18.37
CA LEU A 723 -9.01 -10.56 -19.82
C LEU A 723 -9.51 -9.32 -20.58
N LEU A 724 -10.52 -8.62 -20.04
CA LEU A 724 -10.99 -7.37 -20.62
C LEU A 724 -9.87 -6.33 -20.69
N TYR A 725 -9.16 -6.11 -19.59
CA TYR A 725 -8.03 -5.18 -19.55
C TYR A 725 -6.92 -5.57 -20.51
N SER A 726 -6.54 -6.86 -20.54
CA SER A 726 -5.48 -7.36 -21.43
C SER A 726 -5.80 -7.20 -22.92
N GLN A 727 -7.01 -7.57 -23.32
CA GLN A 727 -7.41 -7.64 -24.74
C GLN A 727 -7.86 -6.29 -25.30
N GLN A 728 -8.50 -5.47 -24.45
CA GLN A 728 -9.07 -4.20 -24.84
C GLN A 728 -9.05 -3.26 -23.62
N PRO A 729 -7.91 -2.61 -23.34
CA PRO A 729 -7.80 -1.75 -22.18
C PRO A 729 -8.91 -0.68 -22.16
N SER A 730 -9.89 -0.85 -21.27
CA SER A 730 -11.02 0.05 -21.07
C SER A 730 -11.63 -0.15 -19.70
N LEU A 731 -12.25 0.89 -19.16
CA LEU A 731 -13.05 0.79 -17.95
C LEU A 731 -14.47 0.28 -18.32
N ARG A 732 -15.14 -0.37 -17.34
CA ARG A 732 -16.53 -0.82 -17.45
C ARG A 732 -17.48 0.22 -16.88
N ASP A 733 -18.71 0.26 -17.33
CA ASP A 733 -19.75 1.07 -16.70
C ASP A 733 -20.06 0.56 -15.28
N MET A 734 -20.20 1.49 -14.34
CA MET A 734 -20.66 1.25 -12.98
C MET A 734 -22.12 1.69 -12.88
N TYR A 735 -23.01 0.72 -12.69
CA TYR A 735 -24.44 0.99 -12.58
C TYR A 735 -24.76 1.56 -11.20
N PHE A 736 -25.48 2.69 -11.16
CA PHE A 736 -25.73 3.42 -9.92
C PHE A 736 -27.22 3.55 -9.60
N THR A 737 -28.07 3.84 -10.59
CA THR A 737 -29.51 3.97 -10.39
C THR A 737 -30.18 2.60 -10.24
N GLU A 738 -31.34 2.56 -9.55
CA GLU A 738 -32.11 1.32 -9.41
C GLU A 738 -32.51 0.75 -10.77
N GLU A 739 -32.80 1.61 -11.76
CA GLU A 739 -33.17 1.22 -13.12
C GLU A 739 -31.98 0.54 -13.83
N ASP A 740 -30.78 1.15 -13.75
CA ASP A 740 -29.58 0.58 -14.38
C ASP A 740 -29.19 -0.74 -13.74
N ILE A 741 -29.24 -0.82 -12.41
CA ILE A 741 -28.93 -2.05 -11.66
C ILE A 741 -29.91 -3.14 -12.06
N ALA A 742 -31.23 -2.87 -12.06
CA ALA A 742 -32.25 -3.85 -12.43
C ALA A 742 -32.10 -4.34 -13.89
N ALA A 743 -31.77 -3.43 -14.83
CA ALA A 743 -31.56 -3.76 -16.24
C ALA A 743 -30.31 -4.65 -16.46
N ASN A 744 -29.33 -4.60 -15.58
CA ASN A 744 -28.04 -5.29 -15.71
C ASN A 744 -27.80 -6.39 -14.65
N THR A 745 -28.81 -6.71 -13.82
CA THR A 745 -28.76 -7.79 -12.85
C THR A 745 -28.71 -9.15 -13.55
N ILE A 746 -27.68 -9.94 -13.25
CA ILE A 746 -27.51 -11.29 -13.79
C ILE A 746 -28.09 -12.33 -12.83
N ASN A 747 -27.84 -12.17 -11.54
CA ASN A 747 -28.27 -13.07 -10.48
C ASN A 747 -28.82 -12.29 -9.30
N GLU A 748 -29.88 -12.82 -8.68
CA GLU A 748 -30.46 -12.30 -7.45
C GLU A 748 -30.37 -13.35 -6.35
N LEU A 749 -29.91 -12.93 -5.16
CA LEU A 749 -29.90 -13.75 -3.97
C LEU A 749 -30.65 -13.02 -2.85
N ILE A 750 -31.70 -13.63 -2.35
CA ILE A 750 -32.46 -13.09 -1.22
C ILE A 750 -32.00 -13.81 0.06
N LEU A 751 -31.49 -13.05 1.02
CA LEU A 751 -31.15 -13.53 2.34
C LEU A 751 -32.12 -12.96 3.35
N SER A 752 -32.84 -13.83 4.09
CA SER A 752 -33.73 -13.45 5.17
C SER A 752 -33.04 -13.61 6.52
N SER A 753 -33.54 -12.93 7.53
CA SER A 753 -33.02 -12.98 8.91
C SER A 753 -33.63 -14.12 9.74
N ASP A 754 -34.24 -15.12 9.11
CA ASP A 754 -34.92 -16.23 9.78
C ASP A 754 -33.95 -17.19 10.48
#